data_737cd222dbe6695c3f047e8abfa18277
#
_entry.id   737cd222dbe6695c3f047e8abfa18277
#
_cell.length_a   1.000
_cell.length_b   1.000
_cell.length_c   1.000
_cell.angle_alpha   90.00
_cell.angle_beta   90.00
_cell.angle_gamma   90.00
#
_symmetry.space_group_name_H-M   'P 1'
#
loop_
_entity.id
_entity.type
_entity.pdbx_description
1 polymer ?
#
loop_
_entity_poly.entity_id
_entity_poly.type
_entity_poly.pdbx_seq_one_letter_code
_entity_poly.pdbx_strand_id
1 'polypeptide(L)'
;MRGQDTVSVLKGVGEQREKRLHRLGIVTVEDLLTHYPREYKDRSEILKIADLPQDEPATFLAQIKEEGQNSRHGRLVYTRMKVYDETGAVGVLWYNQPYMKSSLKLGEWYLFSGRLQKKYGRTEVVSPECERIGENFAGGRILPVYPSVEGLSQKMLRNLMEEALKEMSGGMQEELPLWLRKEYHLAERNFAIENIHFPKTEQGFYDARRRLVFEELFLLQTALYQLKSTLEERGEGIRLKKKKALQDGETLLPFVLTDAQKRVLAEIEQDMTSGKIMNRLVQGDVGSGKTAVALLAAYWTIQNGYQAAMMAPTEVLARQHAASFRELLESAGITVVLLTGSLTAKEKRERLAQVADGTAQMVIGTHAVIQKGVEFQKLGLAITDEQHRFGVRQRSTLAEKGENVHTLVMTATPIPRTLALILYGDLDISMIDELPPGRQKIDTSAVDSRYHPRIYAFIEKHVAAGRQAYVICPMIAENEKLEVQSVLEYTAELTEELPHCRVACVHGKMKAKEKQTIMDSFAAGEIDVLVSTTVVEVGINVPNATIMLIENAERFGLAQLHQLRGRVGRGAEKSYCILVSDTKTKVAKERMKTMTESEDGFVISEKDLKLRGPGEFFGIRQHGLPELKIADLCRDLPILKEAQAAAAELLRKDRHLEQMEHQPLKARIAGYLDGKRLEM
;
A
#
# COMPACT_ATOMS: atom_id res chain seq x y z
N MET A 1 6.31 37.35 12.28
CA MET A 1 6.58 36.33 11.22
C MET A 1 5.26 35.67 10.84
N ARG A 2 5.06 35.31 9.55
CA ARG A 2 3.86 34.62 9.06
C ARG A 2 4.26 33.23 8.58
N GLY A 3 3.37 32.26 8.66
CA GLY A 3 3.65 30.88 8.22
C GLY A 3 4.08 30.77 6.75
N GLN A 4 3.58 31.66 5.89
CA GLN A 4 3.91 31.72 4.46
C GLN A 4 5.25 32.43 4.15
N ASP A 5 5.92 33.03 5.15
CA ASP A 5 7.23 33.63 4.94
C ASP A 5 8.23 32.53 4.61
N THR A 6 9.23 32.83 3.74
CA THR A 6 10.27 31.86 3.37
C THR A 6 11.16 31.54 4.57
N VAL A 7 11.69 30.31 4.64
CA VAL A 7 12.57 29.88 5.73
C VAL A 7 13.86 30.70 5.86
N SER A 8 14.21 31.48 4.84
CA SER A 8 15.36 32.39 4.85
C SER A 8 15.26 33.54 5.87
N VAL A 9 14.03 33.86 6.35
CA VAL A 9 13.84 34.87 7.41
C VAL A 9 14.31 34.39 8.78
N LEU A 10 14.46 33.08 8.97
CA LEU A 10 14.91 32.49 10.23
C LEU A 10 16.41 32.75 10.47
N LYS A 11 16.74 33.12 11.70
CA LYS A 11 18.14 33.33 12.11
C LYS A 11 18.96 32.06 11.90
N GLY A 12 20.03 32.18 11.14
CA GLY A 12 20.91 31.06 10.85
C GLY A 12 20.62 30.31 9.56
N VAL A 13 19.63 30.71 8.77
CA VAL A 13 19.37 30.18 7.43
C VAL A 13 20.03 31.08 6.40
N GLY A 14 21.23 30.69 5.94
CA GLY A 14 21.86 31.30 4.77
C GLY A 14 21.58 30.47 3.51
N GLU A 15 21.96 31.00 2.35
CA GLU A 15 21.65 30.43 1.01
C GLU A 15 21.92 28.91 0.88
N GLN A 16 23.03 28.42 1.44
CA GLN A 16 23.35 26.99 1.37
C GLN A 16 22.40 26.13 2.23
N ARG A 17 21.94 26.63 3.37
CA ARG A 17 21.00 25.94 4.24
C ARG A 17 19.60 25.96 3.64
N GLU A 18 19.19 27.08 3.08
CA GLU A 18 17.93 27.23 2.35
C GLU A 18 17.84 26.21 1.21
N LYS A 19 18.87 26.08 0.37
CA LYS A 19 18.91 25.06 -0.69
C LYS A 19 18.78 23.62 -0.16
N ARG A 20 19.32 23.33 1.02
CA ARG A 20 19.19 22.01 1.65
C ARG A 20 17.79 21.78 2.23
N LEU A 21 17.19 22.81 2.84
CA LEU A 21 15.80 22.76 3.32
C LEU A 21 14.83 22.57 2.14
N HIS A 22 15.05 23.26 1.02
CA HIS A 22 14.26 23.05 -0.20
C HIS A 22 14.32 21.61 -0.72
N ARG A 23 15.45 20.90 -0.57
CA ARG A 23 15.55 19.46 -0.92
C ARG A 23 14.68 18.58 -0.02
N LEU A 24 14.34 19.03 1.18
CA LEU A 24 13.37 18.37 2.08
C LEU A 24 11.92 18.80 1.81
N GLY A 25 11.68 19.65 0.79
CA GLY A 25 10.37 20.23 0.53
C GLY A 25 9.98 21.36 1.51
N ILE A 26 10.93 21.87 2.30
CA ILE A 26 10.71 22.94 3.27
C ILE A 26 11.06 24.28 2.62
N VAL A 27 10.06 25.04 2.22
CA VAL A 27 10.19 26.35 1.56
C VAL A 27 9.75 27.48 2.49
N THR A 28 8.66 27.27 3.22
CA THR A 28 8.07 28.26 4.13
C THR A 28 8.30 27.88 5.59
N VAL A 29 8.07 28.84 6.49
CA VAL A 29 8.09 28.59 7.94
C VAL A 29 7.00 27.59 8.34
N GLU A 30 5.84 27.61 7.69
CA GLU A 30 4.79 26.62 7.91
C GLU A 30 5.22 25.22 7.48
N ASP A 31 5.94 25.07 6.34
CA ASP A 31 6.50 23.78 5.94
C ASP A 31 7.47 23.24 6.98
N LEU A 32 8.29 24.12 7.58
CA LEU A 32 9.20 23.74 8.65
C LEU A 32 8.40 23.26 9.88
N LEU A 33 7.40 24.01 10.34
CA LEU A 33 6.56 23.66 11.49
C LEU A 33 5.67 22.44 11.27
N THR A 34 5.43 22.07 10.03
CA THR A 34 4.73 20.83 9.65
C THR A 34 5.67 19.69 9.19
N HIS A 35 6.99 19.88 9.38
CA HIS A 35 7.97 18.82 9.19
C HIS A 35 8.13 18.04 10.49
N TYR A 36 7.23 17.07 10.70
CA TYR A 36 7.08 16.35 11.97
C TYR A 36 8.26 15.40 12.25
N PRO A 37 8.59 15.18 13.55
CA PRO A 37 9.57 14.18 13.93
C PRO A 37 9.12 12.75 13.55
N ARG A 38 10.04 11.93 13.06
CA ARG A 38 9.79 10.51 12.78
C ARG A 38 9.90 9.62 14.01
N GLU A 39 10.71 10.04 14.98
CA GLU A 39 10.91 9.35 16.26
C GLU A 39 11.35 10.34 17.34
N TYR A 40 11.33 9.89 18.59
CA TYR A 40 11.78 10.67 19.73
C TYR A 40 12.84 9.89 20.49
N LYS A 41 13.91 10.59 20.88
CA LYS A 41 14.91 10.05 21.82
C LYS A 41 14.55 10.54 23.22
N ASP A 42 14.12 9.63 24.04
CA ASP A 42 13.90 9.92 25.45
C ASP A 42 15.25 10.07 26.16
N ARG A 43 15.50 11.24 26.72
CA ARG A 43 16.65 11.56 27.57
C ARG A 43 16.20 12.07 28.93
N SER A 44 14.94 11.83 29.31
CA SER A 44 14.38 12.29 30.58
C SER A 44 15.00 11.58 31.76
N GLU A 45 15.38 10.32 31.60
CA GLU A 45 16.08 9.53 32.58
C GLU A 45 17.59 9.67 32.45
N ILE A 46 18.21 10.27 33.45
CA ILE A 46 19.68 10.44 33.54
C ILE A 46 20.20 9.39 34.49
N LEU A 47 20.87 8.38 33.94
CA LEU A 47 21.45 7.30 34.72
C LEU A 47 22.83 7.66 35.27
N LYS A 48 23.26 6.96 36.32
CA LYS A 48 24.65 7.01 36.77
C LYS A 48 25.51 6.06 35.95
N ILE A 49 26.83 6.33 35.88
CA ILE A 49 27.75 5.47 35.11
C ILE A 49 27.69 4.01 35.58
N ALA A 50 27.52 3.77 36.87
CA ALA A 50 27.42 2.42 37.46
C ALA A 50 26.17 1.66 37.00
N ASP A 51 25.09 2.36 36.64
CA ASP A 51 23.77 1.78 36.32
C ASP A 51 23.54 1.70 34.78
N LEU A 52 24.55 2.00 33.96
CA LEU A 52 24.42 1.96 32.51
C LEU A 52 24.13 0.56 31.99
N PRO A 53 23.00 0.34 31.30
CA PRO A 53 22.67 -0.94 30.71
C PRO A 53 23.58 -1.28 29.54
N GLN A 54 23.86 -2.58 29.35
CA GLN A 54 24.68 -3.05 28.24
C GLN A 54 23.82 -3.14 26.97
N ASP A 55 24.35 -2.64 25.85
CA ASP A 55 23.75 -2.67 24.50
C ASP A 55 22.40 -1.95 24.35
N GLU A 56 21.93 -1.25 25.39
CA GLU A 56 20.74 -0.40 25.35
C GLU A 56 21.13 1.09 25.29
N PRO A 57 20.31 1.96 24.68
CA PRO A 57 20.53 3.39 24.69
C PRO A 57 20.33 3.96 26.11
N ALA A 58 21.29 4.70 26.59
CA ALA A 58 21.25 5.33 27.89
C ALA A 58 21.76 6.77 27.84
N THR A 59 21.27 7.61 28.75
CA THR A 59 21.71 9.00 28.92
C THR A 59 22.31 9.14 30.32
N PHE A 60 23.50 9.73 30.42
CA PHE A 60 24.22 9.91 31.68
C PHE A 60 24.98 11.22 31.71
N LEU A 61 25.26 11.69 32.87
CA LEU A 61 25.96 12.93 33.16
C LEU A 61 27.37 12.61 33.60
N ALA A 62 28.37 13.20 32.91
CA ALA A 62 29.75 12.95 33.28
C ALA A 62 30.65 14.17 33.05
N GLN A 63 31.74 14.26 33.84
CA GLN A 63 32.74 15.29 33.81
C GLN A 63 33.97 14.81 33.04
N ILE A 64 34.56 15.71 32.28
CA ILE A 64 35.84 15.49 31.62
C ILE A 64 36.99 15.79 32.62
N LYS A 65 37.73 14.79 33.03
CA LYS A 65 38.89 14.96 33.92
C LYS A 65 40.24 14.72 33.26
N GLU A 66 40.26 14.11 32.10
CA GLU A 66 41.49 13.76 31.34
C GLU A 66 41.32 14.17 29.89
N GLU A 67 42.41 14.56 29.25
CA GLU A 67 42.40 14.87 27.80
C GLU A 67 42.17 13.59 26.97
N GLY A 68 41.38 13.73 25.92
CA GLY A 68 41.13 12.67 24.97
C GLY A 68 42.39 12.34 24.12
N GLN A 69 42.44 11.12 23.64
CA GLN A 69 43.51 10.63 22.75
C GLN A 69 42.95 10.31 21.36
N ASN A 70 43.64 10.79 20.34
CA ASN A 70 43.41 10.42 18.97
C ASN A 70 44.37 9.28 18.56
N SER A 71 43.87 8.20 18.05
CA SER A 71 44.65 7.10 17.48
C SER A 71 44.14 6.77 16.07
N ARG A 72 45.02 6.31 15.20
CA ARG A 72 44.68 5.94 13.83
C ARG A 72 44.99 4.48 13.56
N HIS A 73 44.04 3.76 12.99
CA HIS A 73 44.26 2.40 12.54
C HIS A 73 43.71 2.24 11.10
N GLY A 74 44.62 2.11 10.16
CA GLY A 74 44.30 2.14 8.73
C GLY A 74 43.68 3.51 8.31
N ARG A 75 42.49 3.47 7.75
CA ARG A 75 41.72 4.67 7.34
C ARG A 75 40.86 5.27 8.44
N LEU A 76 40.69 4.60 9.58
CA LEU A 76 39.81 5.02 10.66
C LEU A 76 40.60 5.81 11.72
N VAL A 77 40.03 6.94 12.14
CA VAL A 77 40.50 7.73 13.28
C VAL A 77 39.60 7.44 14.48
N TYR A 78 40.22 7.10 15.60
CA TYR A 78 39.56 6.83 16.87
C TYR A 78 39.87 7.96 17.85
N THR A 79 38.81 8.60 18.36
CA THR A 79 38.95 9.57 19.45
C THR A 79 38.41 8.88 20.71
N ARG A 80 39.29 8.65 21.70
CA ARG A 80 38.94 8.07 22.99
C ARG A 80 39.10 9.08 24.11
N MET A 81 38.17 9.01 25.04
CA MET A 81 38.18 9.85 26.24
C MET A 81 37.59 9.03 27.40
N LYS A 82 38.04 9.35 28.61
CA LYS A 82 37.46 8.77 29.82
C LYS A 82 36.66 9.85 30.54
N VAL A 83 35.45 9.51 30.90
CA VAL A 83 34.50 10.44 31.54
C VAL A 83 34.07 9.89 32.89
N TYR A 84 33.72 10.74 33.83
CA TYR A 84 33.58 10.42 35.23
C TYR A 84 32.33 11.04 35.82
N ASP A 85 31.66 10.28 36.68
CA ASP A 85 30.69 10.82 37.64
C ASP A 85 31.08 10.42 39.08
N GLU A 86 30.18 10.56 40.04
CA GLU A 86 30.41 10.16 41.41
C GLU A 86 30.43 8.63 41.64
N THR A 87 29.89 7.84 40.69
CA THR A 87 29.76 6.38 40.83
C THR A 87 30.90 5.64 40.10
N GLY A 88 31.58 6.29 39.19
CA GLY A 88 32.69 5.65 38.46
C GLY A 88 33.16 6.38 37.24
N ALA A 89 33.77 5.62 36.32
CA ALA A 89 34.30 6.11 35.07
C ALA A 89 33.98 5.16 33.93
N VAL A 90 33.70 5.73 32.75
CA VAL A 90 33.45 4.96 31.54
C VAL A 90 34.23 5.54 30.35
N GLY A 91 34.71 4.66 29.46
CA GLY A 91 35.32 5.07 28.21
C GLY A 91 34.28 5.53 27.20
N VAL A 92 34.58 6.61 26.47
CA VAL A 92 33.77 7.06 25.32
C VAL A 92 34.63 7.02 24.07
N LEU A 93 34.06 6.56 22.96
CA LEU A 93 34.78 6.31 21.71
C LEU A 93 34.01 6.91 20.52
N TRP A 94 34.67 7.75 19.72
CA TRP A 94 34.14 8.24 18.45
C TRP A 94 34.97 7.75 17.28
N TYR A 95 34.32 7.44 16.16
CA TYR A 95 34.93 7.08 14.90
C TYR A 95 34.95 8.27 13.95
N ASN A 96 36.10 8.53 13.32
CA ASN A 96 36.30 9.61 12.33
C ASN A 96 35.88 11.03 12.80
N GLN A 97 35.97 11.29 14.12
CA GLN A 97 35.64 12.57 14.71
C GLN A 97 36.80 13.13 15.56
N PRO A 98 37.95 13.43 14.97
CA PRO A 98 39.14 13.89 15.73
C PRO A 98 38.91 15.23 16.46
N TYR A 99 37.97 16.04 15.98
CA TYR A 99 37.57 17.30 16.58
C TYR A 99 36.96 17.19 17.97
N MET A 100 36.40 15.98 18.30
CA MET A 100 35.81 15.76 19.63
C MET A 100 36.80 15.99 20.76
N LYS A 101 38.10 15.74 20.53
CA LYS A 101 39.16 16.01 21.51
C LYS A 101 39.21 17.49 21.90
N SER A 102 39.06 18.41 20.98
CA SER A 102 39.09 19.85 21.23
C SER A 102 37.75 20.47 21.59
N SER A 103 36.66 19.78 21.27
CA SER A 103 35.28 20.25 21.53
C SER A 103 34.88 20.09 23.00
N LEU A 104 35.45 19.10 23.70
CA LEU A 104 35.17 18.79 25.09
C LEU A 104 36.24 19.35 26.00
N LYS A 105 35.85 20.22 26.93
CA LYS A 105 36.79 20.95 27.81
C LYS A 105 36.96 20.24 29.14
N LEU A 106 38.22 20.23 29.62
CA LEU A 106 38.58 19.74 30.94
C LEU A 106 37.80 20.48 32.04
N GLY A 107 37.34 19.73 33.04
CA GLY A 107 36.60 20.24 34.19
C GLY A 107 35.13 20.50 33.97
N GLU A 108 34.64 20.45 32.71
CA GLU A 108 33.25 20.72 32.41
C GLU A 108 32.41 19.43 32.42
N TRP A 109 31.11 19.63 32.73
CA TRP A 109 30.09 18.56 32.70
C TRP A 109 29.38 18.52 31.38
N TYR A 110 29.16 17.30 30.87
CA TYR A 110 28.44 17.03 29.64
C TYR A 110 27.40 15.95 29.84
N LEU A 111 26.27 16.09 29.15
CA LEU A 111 25.27 15.03 29.01
C LEU A 111 25.68 14.15 27.83
N PHE A 112 25.89 12.89 28.08
CA PHE A 112 26.21 11.87 27.07
C PHE A 112 24.99 11.00 26.82
N SER A 113 24.71 10.69 25.55
CA SER A 113 23.67 9.73 25.16
C SER A 113 24.25 8.75 24.17
N GLY A 114 24.23 7.45 24.48
CA GLY A 114 24.83 6.42 23.65
C GLY A 114 24.53 5.02 24.19
N ARG A 115 25.18 4.03 23.59
CA ARG A 115 25.06 2.62 24.01
C ARG A 115 26.38 2.15 24.58
N LEU A 116 26.34 1.56 25.77
CA LEU A 116 27.48 0.91 26.39
C LEU A 116 27.71 -0.43 25.68
N GLN A 117 28.87 -0.60 25.04
CA GLN A 117 29.22 -1.82 24.31
C GLN A 117 30.49 -2.44 24.88
N LYS A 118 30.52 -3.78 24.96
CA LYS A 118 31.72 -4.51 25.31
C LYS A 118 32.32 -5.13 24.04
N LYS A 119 33.43 -4.53 23.56
CA LYS A 119 34.18 -5.04 22.40
C LYS A 119 35.67 -5.14 22.72
N TYR A 120 36.28 -6.23 22.27
CA TYR A 120 37.71 -6.46 22.47
C TYR A 120 38.22 -6.29 23.90
N GLY A 121 37.41 -6.77 24.87
CA GLY A 121 37.73 -6.70 26.30
C GLY A 121 37.60 -5.30 26.96
N ARG A 122 37.11 -4.31 26.24
CA ARG A 122 36.85 -2.96 26.76
C ARG A 122 35.35 -2.67 26.76
N THR A 123 34.91 -1.97 27.79
CA THR A 123 33.53 -1.49 27.92
C THR A 123 33.55 0.02 27.67
N GLU A 124 32.98 0.43 26.55
CA GLU A 124 33.00 1.83 26.08
C GLU A 124 31.63 2.26 25.55
N VAL A 125 31.24 3.50 25.74
CA VAL A 125 30.07 4.08 25.07
C VAL A 125 30.48 4.54 23.69
N VAL A 126 29.86 3.96 22.66
CA VAL A 126 30.30 4.14 21.27
C VAL A 126 29.53 5.28 20.60
N SER A 127 30.29 6.21 20.05
CA SER A 127 29.79 7.40 19.33
C SER A 127 28.65 8.14 20.06
N PRO A 128 28.79 8.42 21.36
CA PRO A 128 27.73 9.11 22.07
C PRO A 128 27.53 10.52 21.50
N GLU A 129 26.26 10.94 21.46
CA GLU A 129 25.93 12.36 21.37
C GLU A 129 26.31 13.02 22.69
N CYS A 130 26.92 14.21 22.64
CA CYS A 130 27.29 14.94 23.84
C CYS A 130 26.82 16.40 23.76
N GLU A 131 26.31 16.89 24.90
CA GLU A 131 25.81 18.25 25.05
C GLU A 131 26.41 18.88 26.30
N ARG A 132 26.97 20.09 26.16
CA ARG A 132 27.51 20.84 27.29
C ARG A 132 26.40 21.33 28.17
N ILE A 133 26.56 21.16 29.49
CA ILE A 133 25.62 21.68 30.47
C ILE A 133 25.90 23.16 30.65
N GLY A 134 24.93 24.01 30.33
CA GLY A 134 24.94 25.44 30.56
C GLY A 134 24.09 25.84 31.78
N GLU A 135 24.09 27.14 32.10
CA GLU A 135 23.32 27.70 33.23
C GLU A 135 21.80 27.41 33.14
N ASN A 136 21.29 27.11 31.93
CA ASN A 136 19.86 26.78 31.64
C ASN A 136 19.59 25.27 31.39
N PHE A 137 20.44 24.41 31.93
CA PHE A 137 20.22 22.96 31.76
C PHE A 137 18.97 22.50 32.54
N ALA A 138 17.91 22.23 31.86
CA ALA A 138 16.61 21.84 32.43
C ALA A 138 16.42 20.31 32.52
N GLY A 139 17.48 19.53 32.75
CA GLY A 139 17.38 18.07 32.84
C GLY A 139 17.23 17.36 31.51
N GLY A 140 16.99 16.07 31.54
CA GLY A 140 16.79 15.28 30.36
C GLY A 140 15.48 15.66 29.64
N ARG A 141 15.56 15.79 28.30
CA ARG A 141 14.40 16.16 27.47
C ARG A 141 14.12 15.05 26.46
N ILE A 142 12.87 14.93 26.08
CA ILE A 142 12.48 14.17 24.90
C ILE A 142 12.92 14.96 23.67
N LEU A 143 13.87 14.42 22.90
CA LEU A 143 14.42 15.09 21.73
C LEU A 143 13.81 14.55 20.45
N PRO A 144 13.23 15.41 19.60
CA PRO A 144 12.71 15.00 18.30
C PRO A 144 13.85 14.64 17.34
N VAL A 145 13.61 13.62 16.51
CA VAL A 145 14.47 13.21 15.41
C VAL A 145 13.72 13.43 14.10
N TYR A 146 14.19 14.37 13.30
CA TYR A 146 13.57 14.76 12.05
C TYR A 146 14.10 13.94 10.86
N PRO A 147 13.31 13.72 9.80
CA PRO A 147 13.82 13.37 8.49
C PRO A 147 14.85 14.43 8.05
N SER A 148 15.99 14.01 7.52
CA SER A 148 17.07 14.95 7.15
C SER A 148 17.81 14.51 5.89
N VAL A 149 18.52 15.44 5.27
CA VAL A 149 19.41 15.21 4.13
C VAL A 149 20.86 15.50 4.53
N GLU A 150 21.79 15.02 3.73
CA GLU A 150 23.21 15.24 3.96
C GLU A 150 23.53 16.74 4.10
N GLY A 151 24.24 17.07 5.19
CA GLY A 151 24.62 18.44 5.53
C GLY A 151 23.60 19.22 6.38
N LEU A 152 22.45 18.63 6.78
CA LEU A 152 21.56 19.16 7.81
C LEU A 152 21.60 18.26 9.04
N SER A 153 22.27 18.70 10.11
CA SER A 153 22.34 17.92 11.35
C SER A 153 21.03 18.03 12.16
N GLN A 154 20.74 17.01 12.97
CA GLN A 154 19.58 17.00 13.88
C GLN A 154 19.58 18.20 14.84
N LYS A 155 20.77 18.58 15.35
CA LYS A 155 20.92 19.77 16.21
C LYS A 155 20.51 21.05 15.48
N MET A 156 20.90 21.17 14.21
CA MET A 156 20.56 22.35 13.40
C MET A 156 19.06 22.43 13.14
N LEU A 157 18.41 21.29 12.79
CA LEU A 157 16.97 21.25 12.57
C LEU A 157 16.20 21.59 13.85
N ARG A 158 16.61 21.05 15.01
CA ARG A 158 16.01 21.40 16.31
C ARG A 158 16.12 22.88 16.63
N ASN A 159 17.29 23.48 16.44
CA ASN A 159 17.48 24.92 16.71
C ASN A 159 16.61 25.79 15.79
N LEU A 160 16.49 25.43 14.50
CA LEU A 160 15.62 26.14 13.56
C LEU A 160 14.13 25.99 13.94
N MET A 161 13.74 24.81 14.43
CA MET A 161 12.38 24.55 14.91
C MET A 161 12.06 25.36 16.16
N GLU A 162 12.97 25.40 17.14
CA GLU A 162 12.81 26.22 18.36
C GLU A 162 12.68 27.71 18.02
N GLU A 163 13.48 28.22 17.10
CA GLU A 163 13.42 29.61 16.64
C GLU A 163 12.09 29.88 15.91
N ALA A 164 11.68 29.00 15.01
CA ALA A 164 10.41 29.14 14.29
C ALA A 164 9.19 29.13 15.25
N LEU A 165 9.17 28.22 16.24
CA LEU A 165 8.11 28.18 17.23
C LEU A 165 8.06 29.43 18.10
N LYS A 166 9.23 29.96 18.50
CA LYS A 166 9.33 31.19 19.27
C LYS A 166 8.78 32.40 18.52
N GLU A 167 9.19 32.55 17.26
CA GLU A 167 8.79 33.68 16.39
C GLU A 167 7.31 33.58 15.94
N MET A 168 6.76 32.36 15.89
CA MET A 168 5.37 32.07 15.49
C MET A 168 4.44 31.83 16.68
N SER A 169 4.87 32.07 17.93
CA SER A 169 4.09 31.77 19.12
C SER A 169 2.66 32.35 19.04
N GLY A 170 1.65 31.46 19.00
CA GLY A 170 0.23 31.80 18.86
C GLY A 170 -0.19 32.32 17.47
N GLY A 171 0.74 32.36 16.50
CA GLY A 171 0.48 32.95 15.17
C GLY A 171 -0.06 31.99 14.11
N MET A 172 -0.17 30.70 14.39
CA MET A 172 -0.79 29.76 13.45
C MET A 172 -2.30 29.84 13.53
N GLN A 173 -2.92 30.05 12.38
CA GLN A 173 -4.37 30.13 12.29
C GLN A 173 -5.01 28.77 12.61
N GLU A 174 -6.04 28.77 13.46
CA GLU A 174 -6.88 27.60 13.69
C GLU A 174 -7.84 27.42 12.51
N GLU A 175 -7.80 26.27 11.86
CA GLU A 175 -8.57 25.98 10.66
C GLU A 175 -9.79 25.11 10.95
N LEU A 176 -9.76 24.31 12.04
CA LEU A 176 -10.89 23.49 12.41
C LEU A 176 -11.95 24.29 13.18
N PRO A 177 -13.21 24.21 12.79
CA PRO A 177 -14.32 24.87 13.49
C PRO A 177 -14.38 24.48 14.97
N LEU A 178 -14.81 25.40 15.82
CA LEU A 178 -14.85 25.16 17.27
C LEU A 178 -15.75 24.00 17.67
N TRP A 179 -16.88 23.82 16.97
CA TRP A 179 -17.80 22.72 17.23
C TRP A 179 -17.12 21.37 17.01
N LEU A 180 -16.33 21.23 15.93
CA LEU A 180 -15.60 20.02 15.57
C LEU A 180 -14.54 19.68 16.63
N ARG A 181 -13.78 20.70 17.06
CA ARG A 181 -12.77 20.50 18.12
C ARG A 181 -13.37 20.06 19.44
N LYS A 182 -14.54 20.60 19.80
CA LYS A 182 -15.25 20.21 21.03
C LYS A 182 -15.79 18.78 20.96
N GLU A 183 -16.42 18.42 19.83
CA GLU A 183 -17.06 17.12 19.64
C GLU A 183 -16.04 15.97 19.65
N TYR A 184 -14.88 16.16 19.00
CA TYR A 184 -13.84 15.15 18.89
C TYR A 184 -12.70 15.35 19.91
N HIS A 185 -12.86 16.23 20.90
CA HIS A 185 -11.86 16.49 21.97
C HIS A 185 -10.46 16.79 21.41
N LEU A 186 -10.38 17.70 20.46
CA LEU A 186 -9.14 18.05 19.79
C LEU A 186 -8.47 19.27 20.42
N ALA A 187 -7.18 19.18 20.65
CA ALA A 187 -6.35 20.28 21.11
C ALA A 187 -6.32 21.44 20.11
N GLU A 188 -5.97 22.62 20.57
CA GLU A 188 -5.75 23.79 19.74
C GLU A 188 -4.48 23.64 18.88
N ARG A 189 -4.45 24.23 17.68
CA ARG A 189 -3.40 24.00 16.68
C ARG A 189 -2.00 24.41 17.18
N ASN A 190 -1.85 25.60 17.80
CA ASN A 190 -0.57 26.05 18.30
C ASN A 190 -0.05 25.15 19.42
N PHE A 191 -0.94 24.73 20.35
CA PHE A 191 -0.61 23.74 21.37
C PHE A 191 -0.13 22.42 20.74
N ALA A 192 -0.81 21.95 19.70
CA ALA A 192 -0.45 20.69 19.04
C ALA A 192 0.91 20.77 18.34
N ILE A 193 1.18 21.85 17.62
CA ILE A 193 2.45 22.07 16.93
C ILE A 193 3.61 22.21 17.95
N GLU A 194 3.41 22.95 19.05
CA GLU A 194 4.45 23.08 20.09
C GLU A 194 4.77 21.71 20.73
N ASN A 195 3.74 20.93 21.12
CA ASN A 195 3.92 19.69 21.84
C ASN A 195 4.28 18.48 20.95
N ILE A 196 4.05 18.53 19.64
CA ILE A 196 4.58 17.51 18.74
C ILE A 196 6.08 17.65 18.53
N HIS A 197 6.64 18.86 18.58
CA HIS A 197 8.06 19.08 18.42
C HIS A 197 8.81 18.96 19.76
N PHE A 198 8.30 19.60 20.80
CA PHE A 198 8.91 19.65 22.14
C PHE A 198 7.87 19.35 23.22
N PRO A 199 7.50 18.06 23.40
CA PRO A 199 6.49 17.69 24.36
C PRO A 199 6.94 18.01 25.80
N LYS A 200 6.08 18.70 26.54
CA LYS A 200 6.31 19.01 27.97
C LYS A 200 5.87 17.87 28.86
N THR A 201 4.86 17.12 28.43
CA THR A 201 4.30 15.96 29.12
C THR A 201 3.93 14.88 28.10
N GLU A 202 3.85 13.63 28.57
CA GLU A 202 3.41 12.51 27.74
C GLU A 202 1.98 12.71 27.23
N GLN A 203 1.08 13.18 28.10
CA GLN A 203 -0.31 13.49 27.71
C GLN A 203 -0.36 14.60 26.65
N GLY A 204 0.43 15.67 26.82
CA GLY A 204 0.52 16.75 25.84
C GLY A 204 0.99 16.26 24.45
N PHE A 205 1.88 15.29 24.42
CA PHE A 205 2.32 14.64 23.18
C PHE A 205 1.17 13.85 22.54
N TYR A 206 0.43 13.04 23.30
CA TYR A 206 -0.68 12.26 22.76
C TYR A 206 -1.81 13.17 22.24
N ASP A 207 -2.16 14.22 22.96
CA ASP A 207 -3.18 15.17 22.56
C ASP A 207 -2.76 15.94 21.28
N ALA A 208 -1.50 16.35 21.20
CA ALA A 208 -0.92 16.99 20.02
C ALA A 208 -0.94 16.05 18.82
N ARG A 209 -0.46 14.82 18.96
CA ARG A 209 -0.44 13.83 17.89
C ARG A 209 -1.87 13.50 17.41
N ARG A 210 -2.80 13.25 18.33
CA ARG A 210 -4.22 13.00 17.99
C ARG A 210 -4.80 14.14 17.16
N ARG A 211 -4.55 15.39 17.59
CA ARG A 211 -5.04 16.58 16.88
C ARG A 211 -4.49 16.65 15.45
N LEU A 212 -3.20 16.47 15.25
CA LEU A 212 -2.56 16.62 13.95
C LEU A 212 -2.89 15.45 13.01
N VAL A 213 -2.95 14.23 13.52
CA VAL A 213 -3.41 13.06 12.76
C VAL A 213 -4.86 13.21 12.32
N PHE A 214 -5.75 13.64 13.24
CA PHE A 214 -7.15 13.89 12.89
C PHE A 214 -7.27 14.96 11.81
N GLU A 215 -6.56 16.08 11.94
CA GLU A 215 -6.57 17.17 10.96
C GLU A 215 -6.15 16.67 9.57
N GLU A 216 -5.03 15.95 9.48
CA GLU A 216 -4.52 15.44 8.21
C GLU A 216 -5.52 14.49 7.53
N LEU A 217 -6.08 13.55 8.27
CA LEU A 217 -7.06 12.60 7.77
C LEU A 217 -8.40 13.26 7.43
N PHE A 218 -8.85 14.22 8.23
CA PHE A 218 -10.08 14.96 8.02
C PHE A 218 -10.03 15.82 6.75
N LEU A 219 -8.91 16.53 6.53
CA LEU A 219 -8.71 17.31 5.31
C LEU A 219 -8.72 16.41 4.08
N LEU A 220 -8.03 15.27 4.13
CA LEU A 220 -8.03 14.30 3.05
C LEU A 220 -9.43 13.76 2.76
N GLN A 221 -10.18 13.34 3.79
CA GLN A 221 -11.53 12.80 3.63
C GLN A 221 -12.50 13.85 3.09
N THR A 222 -12.42 15.09 3.57
CA THR A 222 -13.27 16.18 3.10
C THR A 222 -12.98 16.49 1.62
N ALA A 223 -11.71 16.51 1.21
CA ALA A 223 -11.31 16.69 -0.18
C ALA A 223 -11.86 15.57 -1.09
N LEU A 224 -11.76 14.31 -0.66
CA LEU A 224 -12.29 13.16 -1.39
C LEU A 224 -13.82 13.21 -1.53
N TYR A 225 -14.53 13.54 -0.47
CA TYR A 225 -15.99 13.70 -0.53
C TYR A 225 -16.43 14.86 -1.42
N GLN A 226 -15.70 15.97 -1.44
CA GLN A 226 -15.99 17.08 -2.36
C GLN A 226 -15.75 16.68 -3.82
N LEU A 227 -14.67 15.95 -4.12
CA LEU A 227 -14.42 15.41 -5.46
C LEU A 227 -15.58 14.51 -5.91
N LYS A 228 -15.99 13.59 -5.05
CA LYS A 228 -17.13 12.70 -5.32
C LYS A 228 -18.40 13.49 -5.58
N SER A 229 -18.71 14.48 -4.74
CA SER A 229 -19.89 15.35 -4.90
C SER A 229 -19.86 16.09 -6.23
N THR A 230 -18.70 16.62 -6.64
CA THR A 230 -18.54 17.32 -7.92
C THR A 230 -18.72 16.38 -9.12
N LEU A 231 -18.29 15.13 -9.01
CA LEU A 231 -18.51 14.11 -10.05
C LEU A 231 -19.99 13.73 -10.15
N GLU A 232 -20.70 13.62 -9.01
CA GLU A 232 -22.14 13.36 -8.97
C GLU A 232 -22.97 14.49 -9.57
N GLU A 233 -22.51 15.74 -9.51
CA GLU A 233 -23.19 16.91 -10.07
C GLU A 233 -22.96 17.08 -11.58
N ARG A 234 -21.98 16.44 -12.17
CA ARG A 234 -21.59 16.61 -13.58
C ARG A 234 -22.54 16.00 -14.61
N GLY A 235 -23.50 15.17 -14.23
CA GLY A 235 -24.45 14.62 -15.19
C GLY A 235 -25.58 13.79 -14.59
N GLU A 236 -26.70 13.78 -15.30
CA GLU A 236 -27.74 12.77 -15.06
C GLU A 236 -27.23 11.43 -15.59
N GLY A 237 -27.03 10.45 -14.70
CA GLY A 237 -26.64 9.10 -15.06
C GLY A 237 -27.70 8.39 -15.90
N ILE A 238 -27.26 7.41 -16.67
CA ILE A 238 -28.17 6.53 -17.42
C ILE A 238 -29.08 5.81 -16.44
N ARG A 239 -30.40 5.95 -16.61
CA ARG A 239 -31.38 5.25 -15.77
C ARG A 239 -31.80 3.94 -16.43
N LEU A 240 -31.40 2.81 -15.84
CA LEU A 240 -31.88 1.50 -16.29
C LEU A 240 -33.28 1.23 -15.74
N LYS A 241 -34.21 0.86 -16.63
CA LYS A 241 -35.65 0.72 -16.28
C LYS A 241 -36.12 -0.73 -16.20
N LYS A 242 -35.49 -1.65 -16.95
CA LYS A 242 -35.94 -3.05 -17.07
C LYS A 242 -35.41 -3.90 -15.91
N LYS A 243 -35.94 -3.71 -14.70
CA LYS A 243 -35.52 -4.44 -13.48
C LYS A 243 -35.66 -5.97 -13.61
N LYS A 244 -36.72 -6.46 -14.28
CA LYS A 244 -36.93 -7.90 -14.51
C LYS A 244 -35.75 -8.55 -15.24
N ALA A 245 -35.05 -7.82 -16.10
CA ALA A 245 -33.91 -8.36 -16.83
C ALA A 245 -32.74 -8.79 -15.92
N LEU A 246 -32.59 -8.23 -14.73
CA LEU A 246 -31.58 -8.67 -13.77
C LEU A 246 -31.93 -10.08 -13.22
N GLN A 247 -33.19 -10.31 -12.88
CA GLN A 247 -33.69 -11.63 -12.42
C GLN A 247 -33.62 -12.69 -13.53
N ASP A 248 -33.97 -12.31 -14.78
CA ASP A 248 -33.83 -13.16 -15.94
C ASP A 248 -32.36 -13.54 -16.18
N GLY A 249 -31.43 -12.63 -15.92
CA GLY A 249 -29.96 -12.84 -16.02
C GLY A 249 -29.45 -13.88 -15.01
N GLU A 250 -30.01 -13.95 -13.81
CA GLU A 250 -29.63 -14.96 -12.82
C GLU A 250 -29.88 -16.38 -13.33
N THR A 251 -30.89 -16.58 -14.17
CA THR A 251 -31.19 -17.89 -14.76
C THR A 251 -30.17 -18.40 -15.78
N LEU A 252 -29.29 -17.50 -16.26
CA LEU A 252 -28.18 -17.85 -17.17
C LEU A 252 -27.00 -18.47 -16.41
N LEU A 253 -26.92 -18.29 -15.09
CA LEU A 253 -25.84 -18.83 -14.28
C LEU A 253 -26.04 -20.30 -13.98
N PRO A 254 -25.01 -21.16 -14.10
CA PRO A 254 -25.09 -22.58 -13.75
C PRO A 254 -25.04 -22.84 -12.23
N PHE A 255 -25.12 -21.80 -11.41
CA PHE A 255 -25.03 -21.86 -9.94
C PHE A 255 -25.89 -20.76 -9.30
N VAL A 256 -26.19 -20.94 -8.03
CA VAL A 256 -26.94 -19.97 -7.22
C VAL A 256 -26.00 -18.95 -6.64
N LEU A 257 -26.39 -17.67 -6.67
CA LEU A 257 -25.64 -16.59 -6.07
C LEU A 257 -25.63 -16.68 -4.54
N THR A 258 -24.51 -16.29 -3.92
CA THR A 258 -24.41 -16.11 -2.46
C THR A 258 -25.20 -14.87 -2.02
N ASP A 259 -25.50 -14.78 -0.72
CA ASP A 259 -26.21 -13.62 -0.18
C ASP A 259 -25.36 -12.33 -0.30
N ALA A 260 -24.03 -12.42 -0.17
CA ALA A 260 -23.14 -11.30 -0.41
C ALA A 260 -23.17 -10.82 -1.87
N GLN A 261 -23.21 -11.74 -2.84
CA GLN A 261 -23.31 -11.38 -4.27
C GLN A 261 -24.66 -10.71 -4.58
N LYS A 262 -25.77 -11.24 -4.02
CA LYS A 262 -27.11 -10.63 -4.16
C LYS A 262 -27.16 -9.23 -3.54
N ARG A 263 -26.56 -9.04 -2.37
CA ARG A 263 -26.45 -7.72 -1.71
C ARG A 263 -25.73 -6.73 -2.61
N VAL A 264 -24.58 -7.11 -3.18
CA VAL A 264 -23.81 -6.25 -4.08
C VAL A 264 -24.57 -5.92 -5.36
N LEU A 265 -25.30 -6.90 -5.93
CA LEU A 265 -26.17 -6.66 -7.09
C LEU A 265 -27.31 -5.69 -6.77
N ALA A 266 -27.91 -5.78 -5.57
CA ALA A 266 -28.93 -4.84 -5.14
C ALA A 266 -28.38 -3.40 -4.99
N GLU A 267 -27.15 -3.25 -4.49
CA GLU A 267 -26.46 -1.95 -4.44
C GLU A 267 -26.21 -1.38 -5.84
N ILE A 268 -25.74 -2.21 -6.79
CA ILE A 268 -25.57 -1.84 -8.20
C ILE A 268 -26.91 -1.47 -8.84
N GLU A 269 -27.97 -2.22 -8.57
CA GLU A 269 -29.32 -1.92 -9.05
C GLU A 269 -29.80 -0.56 -8.54
N GLN A 270 -29.60 -0.29 -7.26
CA GLN A 270 -29.97 0.99 -6.66
C GLN A 270 -29.25 2.15 -7.35
N ASP A 271 -27.93 2.03 -7.58
CA ASP A 271 -27.15 3.09 -8.23
C ASP A 271 -27.64 3.31 -9.67
N MET A 272 -27.70 2.26 -10.49
CA MET A 272 -28.03 2.36 -11.92
C MET A 272 -29.49 2.75 -12.19
N THR A 273 -30.39 2.70 -11.17
CA THR A 273 -31.77 3.18 -11.25
C THR A 273 -31.93 4.60 -10.70
N SER A 274 -30.98 5.08 -9.90
CA SER A 274 -31.06 6.37 -9.19
C SER A 274 -31.07 7.59 -10.13
N GLY A 275 -30.48 7.46 -11.32
CA GLY A 275 -30.21 8.57 -12.24
C GLY A 275 -28.92 9.32 -11.94
N LYS A 276 -28.08 8.79 -11.05
CA LYS A 276 -26.71 9.22 -10.85
C LYS A 276 -25.74 8.30 -11.59
N ILE A 277 -24.57 8.78 -11.91
CA ILE A 277 -23.52 7.95 -12.49
C ILE A 277 -22.98 7.03 -11.39
N MET A 278 -23.10 5.73 -11.57
CA MET A 278 -22.50 4.75 -10.67
C MET A 278 -20.98 4.74 -10.84
N ASN A 279 -20.25 4.92 -9.75
CA ASN A 279 -18.82 4.68 -9.65
C ASN A 279 -18.58 3.72 -8.48
N ARG A 280 -18.48 2.41 -8.75
CA ARG A 280 -18.49 1.40 -7.69
C ARG A 280 -17.29 0.46 -7.79
N LEU A 281 -16.65 0.21 -6.64
CA LEU A 281 -15.62 -0.82 -6.46
C LEU A 281 -16.25 -2.07 -5.82
N VAL A 282 -16.20 -3.18 -6.52
CA VAL A 282 -16.55 -4.49 -5.98
C VAL A 282 -15.28 -5.20 -5.54
N GLN A 283 -15.14 -5.36 -4.25
CA GLN A 283 -14.02 -6.02 -3.61
C GLN A 283 -14.44 -7.39 -3.07
N GLY A 284 -13.58 -8.38 -3.23
CA GLY A 284 -13.84 -9.73 -2.69
C GLY A 284 -12.60 -10.60 -2.90
N ASP A 285 -12.53 -11.68 -2.15
CA ASP A 285 -11.42 -12.62 -2.23
C ASP A 285 -11.31 -13.29 -3.62
N VAL A 286 -10.16 -13.93 -3.86
CA VAL A 286 -9.96 -14.74 -5.08
C VAL A 286 -11.03 -15.84 -5.12
N GLY A 287 -11.80 -15.88 -6.22
CA GLY A 287 -12.87 -16.86 -6.39
C GLY A 287 -14.17 -16.55 -5.64
N SER A 288 -14.38 -15.34 -5.10
CA SER A 288 -15.66 -14.91 -4.51
C SER A 288 -16.79 -14.67 -5.53
N GLY A 289 -16.51 -14.81 -6.84
CA GLY A 289 -17.51 -14.69 -7.90
C GLY A 289 -17.77 -13.25 -8.36
N LYS A 290 -16.83 -12.31 -8.20
CA LYS A 290 -16.92 -10.94 -8.74
C LYS A 290 -17.30 -10.89 -10.22
N THR A 291 -16.73 -11.81 -11.01
CA THR A 291 -17.01 -11.92 -12.45
C THR A 291 -18.48 -12.21 -12.76
N ALA A 292 -19.18 -13.00 -11.91
CA ALA A 292 -20.60 -13.24 -12.07
C ALA A 292 -21.43 -11.96 -11.84
N VAL A 293 -21.07 -11.17 -10.83
CA VAL A 293 -21.71 -9.89 -10.56
C VAL A 293 -21.50 -8.92 -11.75
N ALA A 294 -20.28 -8.86 -12.29
CA ALA A 294 -19.97 -8.03 -13.46
C ALA A 294 -20.73 -8.50 -14.71
N LEU A 295 -20.87 -9.81 -14.93
CA LEU A 295 -21.63 -10.38 -16.04
C LEU A 295 -23.10 -9.99 -15.95
N LEU A 296 -23.72 -10.12 -14.78
CA LEU A 296 -25.12 -9.74 -14.57
C LEU A 296 -25.36 -8.24 -14.74
N ALA A 297 -24.46 -7.40 -14.25
CA ALA A 297 -24.52 -5.95 -14.47
C ALA A 297 -24.41 -5.60 -15.97
N ALA A 298 -23.50 -6.27 -16.71
CA ALA A 298 -23.35 -6.11 -18.15
C ALA A 298 -24.59 -6.59 -18.89
N TYR A 299 -25.10 -7.80 -18.58
CA TYR A 299 -26.33 -8.32 -19.16
C TYR A 299 -27.51 -7.37 -18.98
N TRP A 300 -27.70 -6.86 -17.75
CA TRP A 300 -28.77 -5.90 -17.47
C TRP A 300 -28.63 -4.59 -18.26
N THR A 301 -27.43 -4.07 -18.37
CA THR A 301 -27.11 -2.89 -19.18
C THR A 301 -27.49 -3.11 -20.66
N ILE A 302 -27.11 -4.26 -21.22
CA ILE A 302 -27.36 -4.64 -22.60
C ILE A 302 -28.88 -4.79 -22.86
N GLN A 303 -29.60 -5.42 -21.96
CA GLN A 303 -31.07 -5.57 -22.06
C GLN A 303 -31.81 -4.20 -22.00
N ASN A 304 -31.18 -3.16 -21.49
CA ASN A 304 -31.66 -1.78 -21.56
C ASN A 304 -31.25 -1.02 -22.85
N GLY A 305 -30.60 -1.70 -23.80
CA GLY A 305 -30.24 -1.15 -25.10
C GLY A 305 -28.94 -0.34 -25.12
N TYR A 306 -28.03 -0.62 -24.17
CA TYR A 306 -26.69 -0.05 -24.10
C TYR A 306 -25.63 -1.12 -24.35
N GLN A 307 -24.42 -0.70 -24.68
CA GLN A 307 -23.25 -1.57 -24.75
C GLN A 307 -22.54 -1.60 -23.38
N ALA A 308 -21.88 -2.72 -23.10
CA ALA A 308 -21.01 -2.88 -21.95
C ALA A 308 -19.56 -3.17 -22.42
N ALA A 309 -18.58 -2.58 -21.73
CA ALA A 309 -17.16 -2.82 -22.01
C ALA A 309 -16.45 -3.32 -20.76
N MET A 310 -15.56 -4.32 -20.91
CA MET A 310 -14.73 -4.83 -19.83
C MET A 310 -13.25 -4.79 -20.21
N MET A 311 -12.46 -4.16 -19.36
CA MET A 311 -11.01 -4.06 -19.50
C MET A 311 -10.32 -5.00 -18.50
N ALA A 312 -9.46 -5.89 -19.02
CA ALA A 312 -8.63 -6.81 -18.24
C ALA A 312 -7.14 -6.44 -18.38
N PRO A 313 -6.30 -6.66 -17.35
CA PRO A 313 -4.90 -6.23 -17.35
C PRO A 313 -4.02 -6.98 -18.34
N THR A 314 -4.39 -8.20 -18.71
CA THR A 314 -3.62 -9.02 -19.63
C THR A 314 -4.50 -9.66 -20.69
N GLU A 315 -3.87 -10.02 -21.81
CA GLU A 315 -4.58 -10.68 -22.91
C GLU A 315 -5.13 -12.05 -22.49
N VAL A 316 -4.43 -12.78 -21.66
CA VAL A 316 -4.87 -14.08 -21.14
C VAL A 316 -6.17 -13.93 -20.34
N LEU A 317 -6.25 -12.98 -19.42
CA LEU A 317 -7.47 -12.70 -18.67
C LEU A 317 -8.61 -12.21 -19.59
N ALA A 318 -8.30 -11.34 -20.55
CA ALA A 318 -9.29 -10.86 -21.50
C ALA A 318 -9.89 -12.00 -22.32
N ARG A 319 -9.07 -12.95 -22.80
CA ARG A 319 -9.52 -14.16 -23.50
C ARG A 319 -10.38 -15.05 -22.60
N GLN A 320 -9.97 -15.27 -21.35
CA GLN A 320 -10.71 -16.07 -20.38
C GLN A 320 -12.07 -15.44 -20.08
N HIS A 321 -12.11 -14.14 -19.79
CA HIS A 321 -13.39 -13.43 -19.60
C HIS A 321 -14.26 -13.51 -20.84
N ALA A 322 -13.69 -13.31 -22.03
CA ALA A 322 -14.44 -13.41 -23.29
C ALA A 322 -15.03 -14.81 -23.51
N ALA A 323 -14.29 -15.86 -23.19
CA ALA A 323 -14.81 -17.24 -23.27
C ALA A 323 -15.97 -17.47 -22.30
N SER A 324 -15.80 -17.12 -21.03
CA SER A 324 -16.85 -17.26 -20.00
C SER A 324 -18.09 -16.43 -20.30
N PHE A 325 -17.92 -15.20 -20.78
CA PHE A 325 -19.05 -14.33 -21.11
C PHE A 325 -19.77 -14.81 -22.39
N ARG A 326 -19.06 -15.35 -23.38
CA ARG A 326 -19.68 -15.94 -24.56
C ARG A 326 -20.56 -17.11 -24.21
N GLU A 327 -20.03 -18.06 -23.44
CA GLU A 327 -20.76 -19.26 -23.02
C GLU A 327 -22.15 -18.92 -22.43
N LEU A 328 -22.22 -17.85 -21.64
CA LEU A 328 -23.44 -17.47 -20.94
C LEU A 328 -24.31 -16.47 -21.74
N LEU A 329 -23.71 -15.49 -22.39
CA LEU A 329 -24.44 -14.39 -23.04
C LEU A 329 -24.86 -14.69 -24.49
N GLU A 330 -24.11 -15.51 -25.23
CA GLU A 330 -24.49 -15.88 -26.60
C GLU A 330 -25.77 -16.72 -26.62
N SER A 331 -26.02 -17.50 -25.57
CA SER A 331 -27.33 -18.22 -25.40
C SER A 331 -28.50 -17.24 -25.28
N ALA A 332 -28.27 -16.02 -24.83
CA ALA A 332 -29.24 -14.93 -24.76
C ALA A 332 -29.26 -14.03 -26.01
N GLY A 333 -28.55 -14.41 -27.08
CA GLY A 333 -28.47 -13.64 -28.33
C GLY A 333 -27.57 -12.40 -28.26
N ILE A 334 -26.66 -12.32 -27.29
CA ILE A 334 -25.76 -11.19 -27.10
C ILE A 334 -24.39 -11.48 -27.74
N THR A 335 -23.94 -10.58 -28.60
CA THR A 335 -22.66 -10.70 -29.30
C THR A 335 -21.51 -10.19 -28.41
N VAL A 336 -20.54 -11.07 -28.13
CA VAL A 336 -19.34 -10.77 -27.33
C VAL A 336 -18.11 -10.67 -28.21
N VAL A 337 -17.45 -9.52 -28.23
CA VAL A 337 -16.24 -9.22 -29.04
C VAL A 337 -15.02 -9.07 -28.14
N LEU A 338 -13.90 -9.68 -28.56
CA LEU A 338 -12.61 -9.56 -27.90
C LEU A 338 -11.69 -8.60 -28.66
N LEU A 339 -11.18 -7.55 -28.00
CA LEU A 339 -10.21 -6.59 -28.54
C LEU A 339 -8.87 -6.70 -27.79
N THR A 340 -7.85 -7.22 -28.49
CA THR A 340 -6.48 -7.36 -27.96
C THR A 340 -5.43 -6.83 -28.92
N GLY A 341 -4.20 -6.67 -28.44
CA GLY A 341 -3.09 -6.21 -29.26
C GLY A 341 -2.58 -7.22 -30.29
N SER A 342 -2.90 -8.50 -30.13
CA SER A 342 -2.43 -9.59 -31.02
C SER A 342 -3.31 -9.82 -32.23
N LEU A 343 -4.43 -9.09 -32.38
CA LEU A 343 -5.33 -9.20 -33.52
C LEU A 343 -4.67 -8.71 -34.82
N THR A 344 -4.95 -9.42 -35.90
CA THR A 344 -4.57 -8.95 -37.23
C THR A 344 -5.29 -7.65 -37.61
N ALA A 345 -4.72 -6.87 -38.51
CA ALA A 345 -5.31 -5.59 -38.94
C ALA A 345 -6.73 -5.77 -39.53
N LYS A 346 -7.00 -6.91 -40.16
CA LYS A 346 -8.32 -7.24 -40.72
C LYS A 346 -9.32 -7.51 -39.59
N GLU A 347 -8.99 -8.44 -38.68
CA GLU A 347 -9.85 -8.77 -37.56
C GLU A 347 -10.13 -7.54 -36.69
N LYS A 348 -9.10 -6.72 -36.44
CA LYS A 348 -9.25 -5.49 -35.66
C LYS A 348 -10.25 -4.54 -36.31
N ARG A 349 -10.17 -4.36 -37.65
CA ARG A 349 -11.10 -3.50 -38.38
C ARG A 349 -12.53 -4.01 -38.32
N GLU A 350 -12.75 -5.32 -38.53
CA GLU A 350 -14.07 -5.96 -38.47
C GLU A 350 -14.69 -5.80 -37.05
N ARG A 351 -13.91 -6.05 -36.02
CA ARG A 351 -14.40 -5.90 -34.63
C ARG A 351 -14.67 -4.46 -34.25
N LEU A 352 -13.85 -3.52 -34.69
CA LEU A 352 -14.10 -2.09 -34.47
C LEU A 352 -15.38 -1.61 -35.17
N ALA A 353 -15.67 -2.11 -36.37
CA ALA A 353 -16.94 -1.83 -37.05
C ALA A 353 -18.14 -2.36 -36.23
N GLN A 354 -18.06 -3.60 -35.73
CA GLN A 354 -19.12 -4.18 -34.88
C GLN A 354 -19.33 -3.40 -33.56
N VAL A 355 -18.29 -2.80 -33.00
CA VAL A 355 -18.40 -1.92 -31.80
C VAL A 355 -19.10 -0.62 -32.18
N ALA A 356 -18.72 -0.01 -33.28
CA ALA A 356 -19.23 1.29 -33.70
C ALA A 356 -20.70 1.22 -34.19
N ASP A 357 -21.13 0.12 -34.84
CA ASP A 357 -22.52 -0.06 -35.27
C ASP A 357 -23.44 -0.64 -34.19
N GLY A 358 -22.88 -1.00 -33.01
CA GLY A 358 -23.63 -1.54 -31.88
C GLY A 358 -23.95 -3.04 -31.97
N THR A 359 -23.53 -3.74 -33.04
CA THR A 359 -23.69 -5.21 -33.16
C THR A 359 -22.94 -5.94 -32.07
N ALA A 360 -21.73 -5.45 -31.69
CA ALA A 360 -21.02 -5.90 -30.50
C ALA A 360 -21.62 -5.24 -29.25
N GLN A 361 -22.43 -5.97 -28.51
CA GLN A 361 -23.10 -5.48 -27.30
C GLN A 361 -22.20 -5.59 -26.07
N MET A 362 -21.36 -6.63 -25.99
CA MET A 362 -20.33 -6.80 -24.96
C MET A 362 -18.93 -6.77 -25.59
N VAL A 363 -18.10 -5.86 -25.14
CA VAL A 363 -16.71 -5.71 -25.62
C VAL A 363 -15.75 -6.02 -24.49
N ILE A 364 -14.88 -7.00 -24.67
CA ILE A 364 -13.87 -7.40 -23.67
C ILE A 364 -12.50 -7.23 -24.29
N GLY A 365 -11.54 -6.67 -23.56
CA GLY A 365 -10.18 -6.54 -24.06
C GLY A 365 -9.19 -6.04 -23.04
N THR A 366 -7.99 -5.74 -23.53
CA THR A 366 -6.95 -5.09 -22.73
C THR A 366 -7.05 -3.57 -22.89
N HIS A 367 -5.97 -2.84 -22.62
CA HIS A 367 -5.88 -1.40 -22.95
C HIS A 367 -6.19 -1.08 -24.43
N ALA A 368 -6.33 -2.08 -25.30
CA ALA A 368 -6.79 -1.89 -26.67
C ALA A 368 -8.19 -1.27 -26.74
N VAL A 369 -9.05 -1.52 -25.74
CA VAL A 369 -10.42 -0.99 -25.67
C VAL A 369 -10.45 0.53 -25.48
N ILE A 370 -9.45 1.11 -24.85
CA ILE A 370 -9.36 2.56 -24.59
C ILE A 370 -8.62 3.34 -25.69
N GLN A 371 -8.09 2.67 -26.73
CA GLN A 371 -7.39 3.34 -27.83
C GLN A 371 -8.29 4.32 -28.59
N LYS A 372 -7.69 5.40 -29.15
CA LYS A 372 -8.42 6.48 -29.83
C LYS A 372 -9.36 6.03 -30.96
N GLY A 373 -9.06 4.93 -31.64
CA GLY A 373 -9.88 4.39 -32.74
C GLY A 373 -11.06 3.50 -32.32
N VAL A 374 -11.32 3.34 -31.01
CA VAL A 374 -12.48 2.57 -30.52
C VAL A 374 -13.59 3.55 -30.21
N GLU A 375 -14.69 3.46 -30.95
CA GLU A 375 -15.89 4.28 -30.77
C GLU A 375 -17.07 3.35 -30.49
N PHE A 376 -17.82 3.63 -29.43
CA PHE A 376 -19.01 2.88 -29.06
C PHE A 376 -20.24 3.62 -29.58
N GLN A 377 -21.23 2.88 -30.06
CA GLN A 377 -22.50 3.49 -30.45
C GLN A 377 -23.25 4.03 -29.22
N LYS A 378 -23.29 3.27 -28.12
CA LYS A 378 -24.02 3.64 -26.90
C LYS A 378 -23.48 2.91 -25.67
N LEU A 379 -22.30 3.28 -25.22
CA LEU A 379 -21.70 2.69 -24.03
C LEU A 379 -22.47 3.10 -22.76
N GLY A 380 -22.92 2.12 -21.98
CA GLY A 380 -23.64 2.35 -20.72
C GLY A 380 -22.88 1.89 -19.46
N LEU A 381 -22.01 0.88 -19.60
CA LEU A 381 -21.27 0.31 -18.48
C LEU A 381 -19.81 0.05 -18.86
N ALA A 382 -18.89 0.60 -18.09
CA ALA A 382 -17.46 0.35 -18.15
C ALA A 382 -17.01 -0.50 -16.96
N ILE A 383 -16.47 -1.69 -17.21
CA ILE A 383 -15.99 -2.61 -16.19
C ILE A 383 -14.47 -2.67 -16.25
N THR A 384 -13.78 -2.58 -15.11
CA THR A 384 -12.33 -2.73 -15.01
C THR A 384 -11.99 -3.83 -14.00
N ASP A 385 -11.27 -4.86 -14.43
CA ASP A 385 -10.82 -5.94 -13.56
C ASP A 385 -9.38 -5.72 -13.10
N GLU A 386 -9.06 -6.13 -11.85
CA GLU A 386 -7.73 -6.02 -11.23
C GLU A 386 -7.13 -4.59 -11.29
N GLN A 387 -7.85 -3.65 -10.74
CA GLN A 387 -7.56 -2.22 -10.79
C GLN A 387 -6.14 -1.83 -10.40
N HIS A 388 -5.52 -2.53 -9.45
CA HIS A 388 -4.16 -2.21 -8.97
C HIS A 388 -3.08 -2.26 -10.07
N ARG A 389 -3.39 -2.81 -11.24
CA ARG A 389 -2.52 -2.87 -12.43
C ARG A 389 -2.80 -1.77 -13.45
N PHE A 390 -3.83 -0.95 -13.23
CA PHE A 390 -4.20 0.15 -14.11
C PHE A 390 -4.05 1.50 -13.38
N GLY A 391 -3.54 2.51 -14.07
CA GLY A 391 -3.56 3.88 -13.56
C GLY A 391 -4.97 4.48 -13.55
N VAL A 392 -5.23 5.42 -12.66
CA VAL A 392 -6.52 6.13 -12.56
C VAL A 392 -6.94 6.74 -13.90
N ARG A 393 -5.98 7.28 -14.68
CA ARG A 393 -6.22 7.82 -16.02
C ARG A 393 -6.82 6.82 -17.01
N GLN A 394 -6.51 5.53 -16.88
CA GLN A 394 -7.02 4.52 -17.82
C GLN A 394 -8.49 4.17 -17.55
N ARG A 395 -8.95 4.27 -16.29
CA ARG A 395 -10.38 4.13 -15.93
C ARG A 395 -11.20 5.26 -16.52
N SER A 396 -10.78 6.49 -16.26
CA SER A 396 -11.48 7.67 -16.77
C SER A 396 -11.56 7.63 -18.31
N THR A 397 -10.48 7.22 -18.97
CA THR A 397 -10.47 7.08 -20.43
C THR A 397 -11.49 6.07 -20.97
N LEU A 398 -11.78 4.97 -20.24
CA LEU A 398 -12.82 4.03 -20.66
C LEU A 398 -14.23 4.62 -20.47
N ALA A 399 -14.47 5.29 -19.34
CA ALA A 399 -15.73 5.97 -19.09
C ALA A 399 -15.98 7.14 -20.06
N GLU A 400 -14.92 7.86 -20.47
CA GLU A 400 -14.98 8.96 -21.45
C GLU A 400 -15.33 8.51 -22.87
N LYS A 401 -15.39 7.20 -23.16
CA LYS A 401 -15.83 6.65 -24.45
C LYS A 401 -17.35 6.74 -24.67
N GLY A 402 -18.11 7.15 -23.68
CA GLY A 402 -19.54 7.39 -23.79
C GLY A 402 -20.00 8.52 -22.87
N GLU A 403 -21.25 8.94 -23.00
CA GLU A 403 -21.85 9.97 -22.16
C GLU A 403 -22.46 9.33 -20.90
N ASN A 404 -22.10 9.82 -19.71
CA ASN A 404 -22.67 9.42 -18.43
C ASN A 404 -22.58 7.91 -18.12
N VAL A 405 -21.46 7.30 -18.48
CA VAL A 405 -21.21 5.86 -18.38
C VAL A 405 -21.07 5.44 -16.92
N HIS A 406 -21.78 4.41 -16.51
CA HIS A 406 -21.58 3.75 -15.22
C HIS A 406 -20.23 3.04 -15.18
N THR A 407 -19.53 3.11 -14.07
CA THR A 407 -18.22 2.49 -13.87
C THR A 407 -18.28 1.45 -12.76
N LEU A 408 -17.87 0.21 -13.09
CA LEU A 408 -17.72 -0.89 -12.15
C LEU A 408 -16.27 -1.33 -12.12
N VAL A 409 -15.66 -1.24 -10.97
CA VAL A 409 -14.26 -1.63 -10.75
C VAL A 409 -14.23 -2.90 -9.91
N MET A 410 -13.37 -3.84 -10.24
CA MET A 410 -13.19 -5.07 -9.47
C MET A 410 -11.76 -5.22 -8.99
N THR A 411 -11.59 -5.78 -7.80
CA THR A 411 -10.26 -6.17 -7.28
C THR A 411 -10.35 -7.48 -6.50
N ALA A 412 -9.37 -8.36 -6.74
CA ALA A 412 -9.19 -9.59 -5.98
C ALA A 412 -8.19 -9.42 -4.81
N THR A 413 -7.58 -8.24 -4.67
CA THR A 413 -6.82 -7.93 -3.46
C THR A 413 -7.79 -7.46 -2.39
N PRO A 414 -8.01 -8.23 -1.33
CA PRO A 414 -8.76 -7.74 -0.19
C PRO A 414 -7.95 -6.63 0.48
N ILE A 415 -8.45 -5.41 0.41
CA ILE A 415 -7.89 -4.24 1.10
C ILE A 415 -8.80 -3.95 2.28
N PRO A 416 -8.30 -3.70 3.48
CA PRO A 416 -9.16 -3.31 4.59
C PRO A 416 -10.12 -2.18 4.18
N ARG A 417 -11.41 -2.31 4.52
CA ARG A 417 -12.46 -1.38 4.06
C ARG A 417 -12.12 0.08 4.31
N THR A 418 -11.58 0.37 5.47
CA THR A 418 -11.16 1.73 5.86
C THR A 418 -10.06 2.29 4.97
N LEU A 419 -9.15 1.43 4.54
CA LEU A 419 -8.06 1.79 3.65
C LEU A 419 -8.56 1.95 2.21
N ALA A 420 -9.46 1.09 1.78
CA ALA A 420 -10.09 1.19 0.47
C ALA A 420 -10.86 2.52 0.30
N LEU A 421 -11.52 3.02 1.35
CA LEU A 421 -12.19 4.32 1.35
C LEU A 421 -11.23 5.51 1.17
N ILE A 422 -9.96 5.37 1.54
CA ILE A 422 -8.94 6.40 1.30
C ILE A 422 -8.37 6.26 -0.10
N LEU A 423 -8.04 5.03 -0.50
CA LEU A 423 -7.41 4.76 -1.80
C LEU A 423 -8.34 5.04 -2.98
N TYR A 424 -9.63 4.84 -2.75
CA TYR A 424 -10.68 4.90 -3.78
C TYR A 424 -11.85 5.77 -3.32
N GLY A 425 -11.54 6.92 -2.72
CA GLY A 425 -12.57 7.80 -2.14
C GLY A 425 -13.56 8.37 -3.15
N ASP A 426 -13.27 8.25 -4.44
CA ASP A 426 -14.15 8.55 -5.56
C ASP A 426 -15.17 7.43 -5.87
N LEU A 427 -14.96 6.21 -5.30
CA LEU A 427 -15.78 5.03 -5.55
C LEU A 427 -16.64 4.66 -4.34
N ASP A 428 -17.85 4.17 -4.59
CA ASP A 428 -18.63 3.43 -3.61
C ASP A 428 -18.10 2.01 -3.47
N ILE A 429 -17.99 1.49 -2.25
CA ILE A 429 -17.36 0.20 -2.00
C ILE A 429 -18.39 -0.84 -1.63
N SER A 430 -18.42 -1.93 -2.40
CA SER A 430 -19.17 -3.15 -2.12
C SER A 430 -18.24 -4.30 -1.82
N MET A 431 -18.55 -5.11 -0.81
CA MET A 431 -17.73 -6.24 -0.40
C MET A 431 -18.47 -7.56 -0.61
N ILE A 432 -17.80 -8.51 -1.28
CA ILE A 432 -18.22 -9.90 -1.32
C ILE A 432 -17.37 -10.65 -0.30
N ASP A 433 -17.91 -10.79 0.89
CA ASP A 433 -17.28 -11.38 2.08
C ASP A 433 -17.65 -12.87 2.28
N GLU A 434 -18.27 -13.48 1.27
CA GLU A 434 -18.62 -14.90 1.22
C GLU A 434 -17.96 -15.57 0.02
N LEU A 435 -17.56 -16.83 0.20
CA LEU A 435 -17.12 -17.70 -0.88
C LEU A 435 -18.28 -18.54 -1.39
N PRO A 436 -18.34 -18.84 -2.70
CA PRO A 436 -19.37 -19.72 -3.27
C PRO A 436 -19.36 -21.11 -2.60
N PRO A 437 -20.52 -21.74 -2.44
CA PRO A 437 -20.63 -23.07 -1.87
C PRO A 437 -19.85 -24.09 -2.72
N GLY A 438 -19.25 -25.11 -2.06
CA GLY A 438 -18.48 -26.16 -2.73
C GLY A 438 -16.97 -25.87 -2.86
N ARG A 439 -16.49 -24.68 -2.53
CA ARG A 439 -15.05 -24.42 -2.48
C ARG A 439 -14.44 -25.14 -1.28
N GLN A 440 -13.44 -25.98 -1.54
CA GLN A 440 -12.72 -26.69 -0.49
C GLN A 440 -11.64 -25.83 0.14
N LYS A 441 -11.41 -26.08 1.43
CA LYS A 441 -10.32 -25.49 2.18
C LYS A 441 -8.97 -25.92 1.62
N ILE A 442 -8.05 -24.95 1.44
CA ILE A 442 -6.70 -25.21 0.96
C ILE A 442 -5.80 -25.49 2.19
N ASP A 443 -5.31 -26.72 2.26
CA ASP A 443 -4.40 -27.14 3.33
C ASP A 443 -3.05 -26.43 3.17
N THR A 444 -2.78 -25.45 4.05
CA THR A 444 -1.59 -24.60 3.96
C THR A 444 -0.59 -24.96 5.02
N SER A 445 0.64 -25.30 4.61
CA SER A 445 1.76 -25.64 5.51
C SER A 445 2.96 -24.76 5.24
N ALA A 446 3.73 -24.45 6.28
CA ALA A 446 4.99 -23.75 6.20
C ALA A 446 6.11 -24.65 6.75
N VAL A 447 7.15 -24.86 5.93
CA VAL A 447 8.24 -25.78 6.19
C VAL A 447 9.58 -25.15 5.82
N ASP A 448 10.68 -25.76 6.21
CA ASP A 448 12.02 -25.38 5.76
C ASP A 448 12.52 -26.26 4.60
N SER A 449 13.63 -25.87 3.96
CA SER A 449 14.22 -26.54 2.80
C SER A 449 14.57 -28.03 3.04
N ARG A 450 14.74 -28.47 4.28
CA ARG A 450 15.01 -29.89 4.63
C ARG A 450 13.84 -30.80 4.26
N TYR A 451 12.66 -30.24 4.03
CA TYR A 451 11.48 -31.00 3.63
C TYR A 451 11.36 -31.23 2.12
N HIS A 452 12.23 -30.67 1.26
CA HIS A 452 12.20 -30.85 -0.19
C HIS A 452 12.03 -32.32 -0.64
N PRO A 453 12.76 -33.30 -0.12
CA PRO A 453 12.57 -34.69 -0.56
C PRO A 453 11.12 -35.22 -0.30
N ARG A 454 10.50 -34.79 0.80
CA ARG A 454 9.13 -35.15 1.11
C ARG A 454 8.12 -34.39 0.24
N ILE A 455 8.42 -33.16 -0.08
CA ILE A 455 7.58 -32.32 -0.96
C ILE A 455 7.59 -32.91 -2.37
N TYR A 456 8.75 -33.27 -2.89
CA TYR A 456 8.89 -33.85 -4.23
C TYR A 456 8.18 -35.21 -4.33
N ALA A 457 8.35 -36.10 -3.36
CA ALA A 457 7.59 -37.36 -3.30
C ALA A 457 6.08 -37.13 -3.19
N PHE A 458 5.64 -36.06 -2.50
CA PHE A 458 4.23 -35.69 -2.42
C PHE A 458 3.71 -35.20 -3.76
N ILE A 459 4.47 -34.38 -4.50
CA ILE A 459 4.13 -33.93 -5.86
C ILE A 459 4.01 -35.13 -6.80
N GLU A 460 5.02 -36.02 -6.85
CA GLU A 460 4.98 -37.22 -7.70
C GLU A 460 3.75 -38.10 -7.44
N LYS A 461 3.40 -38.31 -6.16
CA LYS A 461 2.21 -39.07 -5.78
C LYS A 461 0.93 -38.46 -6.35
N HIS A 462 0.80 -37.13 -6.30
CA HIS A 462 -0.37 -36.44 -6.83
C HIS A 462 -0.39 -36.40 -8.35
N VAL A 463 0.76 -36.22 -8.98
CA VAL A 463 0.89 -36.29 -10.45
C VAL A 463 0.55 -37.69 -10.96
N ALA A 464 1.01 -38.74 -10.28
CA ALA A 464 0.61 -40.13 -10.61
C ALA A 464 -0.89 -40.36 -10.48
N ALA A 465 -1.60 -39.58 -9.64
CA ALA A 465 -3.07 -39.58 -9.53
C ALA A 465 -3.74 -38.66 -10.58
N GLY A 466 -2.98 -38.14 -11.57
CA GLY A 466 -3.47 -37.28 -12.65
C GLY A 466 -3.64 -35.80 -12.26
N ARG A 467 -3.03 -35.34 -11.15
CA ARG A 467 -3.11 -33.93 -10.70
C ARG A 467 -1.90 -33.14 -11.19
N GLN A 468 -2.00 -31.82 -11.10
CA GLN A 468 -0.95 -30.89 -11.53
C GLN A 468 -0.48 -30.00 -10.39
N ALA A 469 0.73 -29.49 -10.51
CA ALA A 469 1.36 -28.63 -9.51
C ALA A 469 1.92 -27.33 -10.09
N TYR A 470 1.77 -26.25 -9.34
CA TYR A 470 2.51 -25.00 -9.54
C TYR A 470 3.69 -24.95 -8.59
N VAL A 471 4.84 -24.50 -9.09
CA VAL A 471 6.03 -24.21 -8.30
C VAL A 471 6.45 -22.76 -8.57
N ILE A 472 6.43 -21.94 -7.54
CA ILE A 472 6.72 -20.52 -7.65
C ILE A 472 8.07 -20.22 -7.02
N CYS A 473 8.98 -19.62 -7.83
CA CYS A 473 10.28 -19.15 -7.37
C CYS A 473 10.27 -17.61 -7.27
N PRO A 474 10.78 -17.02 -6.18
CA PRO A 474 10.89 -15.57 -6.06
C PRO A 474 11.92 -15.00 -7.03
N MET A 475 11.78 -13.73 -7.37
CA MET A 475 12.82 -12.97 -8.05
C MET A 475 14.03 -12.82 -7.11
N ILE A 476 15.20 -13.33 -7.51
CA ILE A 476 16.38 -13.42 -6.62
C ILE A 476 17.34 -12.24 -6.80
N ALA A 477 17.28 -11.51 -7.91
CA ALA A 477 18.28 -10.48 -8.23
C ALA A 477 17.68 -9.17 -8.74
N GLU A 478 18.36 -8.07 -8.41
CA GLU A 478 18.14 -6.75 -9.07
C GLU A 478 18.45 -6.78 -10.57
N ASN A 479 19.07 -7.85 -11.07
CA ASN A 479 19.42 -8.05 -12.47
C ASN A 479 18.55 -9.15 -13.08
N GLU A 480 17.68 -8.77 -14.00
CA GLU A 480 16.75 -9.66 -14.74
C GLU A 480 17.42 -10.85 -15.47
N LYS A 481 18.72 -10.77 -15.81
CA LYS A 481 19.43 -11.90 -16.46
C LYS A 481 19.72 -13.03 -15.47
N LEU A 482 20.11 -12.68 -14.25
CA LEU A 482 20.37 -13.64 -13.16
C LEU A 482 19.08 -14.31 -12.69
N GLU A 483 17.96 -13.59 -12.72
CA GLU A 483 16.64 -14.12 -12.40
C GLU A 483 16.22 -15.28 -13.32
N VAL A 484 16.33 -15.06 -14.64
CA VAL A 484 15.98 -16.09 -15.64
C VAL A 484 16.88 -17.31 -15.49
N GLN A 485 18.17 -17.10 -15.29
CA GLN A 485 19.12 -18.18 -15.09
C GLN A 485 18.78 -19.03 -13.86
N SER A 486 18.44 -18.39 -12.74
CA SER A 486 18.05 -19.05 -11.50
C SER A 486 16.79 -19.93 -11.65
N VAL A 487 15.78 -19.45 -12.39
CA VAL A 487 14.55 -20.25 -12.65
C VAL A 487 14.84 -21.44 -13.57
N LEU A 488 15.70 -21.26 -14.57
CA LEU A 488 16.07 -22.35 -15.47
C LEU A 488 16.91 -23.41 -14.75
N GLU A 489 17.86 -23.00 -13.91
CA GLU A 489 18.68 -23.90 -13.07
C GLU A 489 17.79 -24.70 -12.10
N TYR A 490 16.87 -24.01 -11.40
CA TYR A 490 15.92 -24.68 -10.52
C TYR A 490 14.98 -25.63 -11.26
N THR A 491 14.56 -25.27 -12.48
CA THR A 491 13.71 -26.15 -13.32
C THR A 491 14.48 -27.42 -13.73
N ALA A 492 15.77 -27.30 -14.06
CA ALA A 492 16.61 -28.43 -14.39
C ALA A 492 16.78 -29.36 -13.17
N GLU A 493 17.11 -28.81 -12.00
CA GLU A 493 17.20 -29.55 -10.74
C GLU A 493 15.88 -30.27 -10.43
N LEU A 494 14.74 -29.57 -10.54
CA LEU A 494 13.44 -30.17 -10.27
C LEU A 494 13.08 -31.28 -11.27
N THR A 495 13.54 -31.17 -12.52
CA THR A 495 13.33 -32.22 -13.54
C THR A 495 14.14 -33.49 -13.20
N GLU A 496 15.33 -33.35 -12.62
CA GLU A 496 16.11 -34.47 -12.14
C GLU A 496 15.49 -35.14 -10.90
N GLU A 497 14.94 -34.33 -9.98
CA GLU A 497 14.31 -34.79 -8.75
C GLU A 497 12.88 -35.39 -8.99
N LEU A 498 12.24 -35.06 -10.09
CA LEU A 498 10.89 -35.53 -10.47
C LEU A 498 10.92 -36.26 -11.83
N PRO A 499 11.61 -37.38 -11.97
CA PRO A 499 11.87 -38.04 -13.26
C PRO A 499 10.60 -38.56 -13.97
N HIS A 500 9.51 -38.73 -13.23
CA HIS A 500 8.24 -39.21 -13.77
C HIS A 500 7.24 -38.08 -14.09
N CYS A 501 7.63 -36.81 -13.91
CA CYS A 501 6.79 -35.66 -14.14
C CYS A 501 7.25 -34.87 -15.37
N ARG A 502 6.30 -34.38 -16.15
CA ARG A 502 6.57 -33.46 -17.27
C ARG A 502 6.65 -32.04 -16.70
N VAL A 503 7.90 -31.57 -16.52
CA VAL A 503 8.18 -30.26 -15.94
C VAL A 503 8.38 -29.24 -17.04
N ALA A 504 7.78 -28.07 -16.93
CA ALA A 504 8.01 -26.92 -17.80
C ALA A 504 8.15 -25.63 -17.00
N CYS A 505 8.79 -24.60 -17.57
CA CYS A 505 8.93 -23.32 -16.89
C CYS A 505 8.33 -22.16 -17.72
N VAL A 506 7.89 -21.12 -17.00
CA VAL A 506 7.44 -19.84 -17.56
C VAL A 506 8.09 -18.70 -16.82
N HIS A 507 8.70 -17.75 -17.54
CA HIS A 507 9.35 -16.58 -16.94
C HIS A 507 9.12 -15.28 -17.73
N GLY A 508 9.44 -14.12 -17.12
CA GLY A 508 9.14 -12.80 -17.65
C GLY A 508 9.62 -12.54 -19.08
N LYS A 509 10.81 -13.04 -19.46
CA LYS A 509 11.45 -12.77 -20.76
C LYS A 509 10.95 -13.61 -21.92
N MET A 510 10.15 -14.63 -21.70
CA MET A 510 9.58 -15.42 -22.78
C MET A 510 8.65 -14.55 -23.64
N LYS A 511 8.64 -14.83 -24.96
CA LYS A 511 7.68 -14.19 -25.88
C LYS A 511 6.25 -14.55 -25.51
N ALA A 512 5.31 -13.64 -25.71
CA ALA A 512 3.91 -13.86 -25.33
C ALA A 512 3.32 -15.14 -25.94
N LYS A 513 3.69 -15.48 -27.18
CA LYS A 513 3.24 -16.70 -27.88
C LYS A 513 3.78 -17.96 -27.20
N GLU A 514 5.07 -17.98 -26.79
CA GLU A 514 5.68 -19.12 -26.10
C GLU A 514 5.04 -19.34 -24.73
N LYS A 515 4.84 -18.26 -23.96
CA LYS A 515 4.12 -18.32 -22.69
C LYS A 515 2.74 -18.92 -22.85
N GLN A 516 2.00 -18.44 -23.87
CA GLN A 516 0.65 -18.92 -24.15
C GLN A 516 0.65 -20.41 -24.48
N THR A 517 1.56 -20.87 -25.33
CA THR A 517 1.66 -22.30 -25.70
C THR A 517 1.91 -23.19 -24.48
N ILE A 518 2.84 -22.82 -23.59
CA ILE A 518 3.13 -23.59 -22.38
C ILE A 518 1.93 -23.59 -21.44
N MET A 519 1.26 -22.45 -21.28
CA MET A 519 0.09 -22.35 -20.44
C MET A 519 -1.09 -23.16 -20.98
N ASP A 520 -1.29 -23.18 -22.29
CA ASP A 520 -2.34 -23.99 -22.94
C ASP A 520 -2.04 -25.48 -22.76
N SER A 521 -0.77 -25.91 -22.96
CA SER A 521 -0.34 -27.30 -22.70
C SER A 521 -0.48 -27.70 -21.22
N PHE A 522 -0.23 -26.78 -20.28
CA PHE A 522 -0.48 -27.04 -18.86
C PHE A 522 -1.99 -27.15 -18.58
N ALA A 523 -2.82 -26.30 -19.15
CA ALA A 523 -4.26 -26.39 -19.01
C ALA A 523 -4.85 -27.66 -19.64
N ALA A 524 -4.27 -28.16 -20.73
CA ALA A 524 -4.63 -29.41 -21.39
C ALA A 524 -4.13 -30.67 -20.63
N GLY A 525 -3.33 -30.51 -19.56
CA GLY A 525 -2.78 -31.65 -18.81
C GLY A 525 -1.58 -32.33 -19.49
N GLU A 526 -0.96 -31.68 -20.49
CA GLU A 526 0.26 -32.16 -21.16
C GLU A 526 1.51 -31.90 -20.35
N ILE A 527 1.45 -30.96 -19.39
CA ILE A 527 2.49 -30.60 -18.42
C ILE A 527 1.94 -30.89 -17.02
N ASP A 528 2.75 -31.55 -16.18
CA ASP A 528 2.36 -31.95 -14.83
C ASP A 528 2.76 -30.93 -13.78
N VAL A 529 3.96 -30.34 -13.94
CA VAL A 529 4.53 -29.38 -13.00
C VAL A 529 4.95 -28.12 -13.78
N LEU A 530 4.39 -26.99 -13.38
CA LEU A 530 4.70 -25.69 -13.98
C LEU A 530 5.52 -24.85 -13.00
N VAL A 531 6.80 -24.65 -13.32
CA VAL A 531 7.71 -23.76 -12.59
C VAL A 531 7.55 -22.34 -13.11
N SER A 532 7.42 -21.37 -12.23
CA SER A 532 7.25 -19.97 -12.66
C SER A 532 7.84 -18.97 -11.67
N THR A 533 8.19 -17.79 -12.19
CA THR A 533 8.32 -16.59 -11.37
C THR A 533 6.93 -16.04 -11.04
N THR A 534 6.85 -14.85 -10.45
CA THR A 534 5.60 -14.12 -10.12
C THR A 534 4.66 -13.91 -11.32
N VAL A 535 5.07 -14.25 -12.54
CA VAL A 535 4.28 -14.10 -13.79
C VAL A 535 2.97 -14.91 -13.76
N VAL A 536 2.88 -16.00 -12.96
CA VAL A 536 1.63 -16.79 -12.76
C VAL A 536 0.58 -16.05 -11.92
N GLU A 537 0.87 -14.89 -11.37
CA GLU A 537 -0.16 -14.03 -10.76
C GLU A 537 -1.32 -13.75 -11.73
N VAL A 538 -1.11 -13.97 -13.03
CA VAL A 538 -2.05 -13.60 -14.08
C VAL A 538 -2.72 -14.80 -14.75
N GLY A 539 -3.82 -15.24 -14.17
CA GLY A 539 -5.06 -15.44 -14.90
C GLY A 539 -5.39 -16.78 -15.50
N ILE A 540 -4.62 -17.88 -15.49
CA ILE A 540 -5.14 -19.13 -16.02
C ILE A 540 -5.79 -19.97 -14.90
N ASN A 541 -7.04 -20.35 -15.14
CA ASN A 541 -7.76 -21.25 -14.27
C ASN A 541 -7.51 -22.68 -14.71
N VAL A 542 -6.76 -23.45 -13.91
CA VAL A 542 -6.53 -24.88 -14.13
C VAL A 542 -7.10 -25.63 -12.94
N PRO A 543 -8.37 -26.13 -13.05
CA PRO A 543 -9.04 -26.79 -11.94
C PRO A 543 -8.33 -28.05 -11.44
N ASN A 544 -7.53 -28.70 -12.31
CA ASN A 544 -6.75 -29.88 -12.00
C ASN A 544 -5.45 -29.61 -11.23
N ALA A 545 -5.01 -28.35 -11.14
CA ALA A 545 -3.85 -27.97 -10.35
C ALA A 545 -4.22 -27.91 -8.86
N THR A 546 -3.74 -28.88 -8.10
CA THR A 546 -4.10 -29.06 -6.68
C THR A 546 -2.96 -28.73 -5.72
N ILE A 547 -1.73 -28.56 -6.21
CA ILE A 547 -0.58 -28.24 -5.38
C ILE A 547 0.00 -26.90 -5.81
N MET A 548 0.26 -26.05 -4.82
CA MET A 548 1.00 -24.81 -4.94
C MET A 548 2.22 -24.89 -4.02
N LEU A 549 3.42 -24.99 -4.58
CA LEU A 549 4.68 -24.90 -3.87
C LEU A 549 5.26 -23.49 -4.06
N ILE A 550 5.63 -22.81 -2.99
CA ILE A 550 6.22 -21.47 -3.04
C ILE A 550 7.58 -21.51 -2.32
N GLU A 551 8.62 -21.32 -3.10
CA GLU A 551 10.01 -21.27 -2.62
C GLU A 551 10.35 -19.91 -2.03
N ASN A 552 11.17 -19.89 -0.97
CA ASN A 552 11.58 -18.66 -0.27
C ASN A 552 10.38 -17.74 0.01
N ALA A 553 9.32 -18.30 0.59
CA ALA A 553 8.03 -17.63 0.78
C ALA A 553 8.12 -16.32 1.58
N GLU A 554 9.17 -16.16 2.42
CA GLU A 554 9.42 -14.93 3.17
C GLU A 554 9.69 -13.70 2.29
N ARG A 555 10.05 -13.90 1.02
CA ARG A 555 10.28 -12.80 0.07
C ARG A 555 9.00 -12.22 -0.52
N PHE A 556 7.89 -12.94 -0.41
CA PHE A 556 6.60 -12.50 -0.89
C PHE A 556 5.82 -11.74 0.19
N GLY A 557 5.03 -10.79 -0.23
CA GLY A 557 4.03 -10.19 0.63
C GLY A 557 2.88 -11.13 0.95
N LEU A 558 2.22 -10.95 2.09
CA LEU A 558 1.07 -11.77 2.48
C LEU A 558 -0.06 -11.73 1.43
N ALA A 559 -0.34 -10.56 0.87
CA ALA A 559 -1.33 -10.41 -0.21
C ALA A 559 -0.96 -11.23 -1.46
N GLN A 560 0.34 -11.24 -1.84
CA GLN A 560 0.83 -12.05 -2.96
C GLN A 560 0.73 -13.55 -2.68
N LEU A 561 1.16 -13.99 -1.49
CA LEU A 561 1.05 -15.39 -1.07
C LEU A 561 -0.42 -15.85 -1.10
N HIS A 562 -1.33 -14.99 -0.65
CA HIS A 562 -2.76 -15.28 -0.68
C HIS A 562 -3.30 -15.38 -2.10
N GLN A 563 -2.91 -14.50 -3.02
CA GLN A 563 -3.28 -14.57 -4.44
C GLN A 563 -2.74 -15.84 -5.11
N LEU A 564 -1.48 -16.22 -4.83
CA LEU A 564 -0.87 -17.45 -5.33
C LEU A 564 -1.61 -18.68 -4.77
N ARG A 565 -1.87 -18.72 -3.46
CA ARG A 565 -2.67 -19.79 -2.85
C ARG A 565 -4.04 -19.96 -3.53
N GLY A 566 -4.70 -18.85 -3.85
CA GLY A 566 -6.00 -18.84 -4.52
C GLY A 566 -5.99 -19.35 -5.98
N ARG A 567 -4.82 -19.69 -6.55
CA ARG A 567 -4.71 -20.32 -7.87
C ARG A 567 -5.03 -21.81 -7.85
N VAL A 568 -4.94 -22.45 -6.70
CA VAL A 568 -5.38 -23.82 -6.48
C VAL A 568 -6.71 -23.83 -5.70
N GLY A 569 -7.32 -24.98 -5.50
CA GLY A 569 -8.62 -25.10 -4.80
C GLY A 569 -9.83 -24.67 -5.62
N ARG A 570 -9.75 -24.79 -6.95
CA ARG A 570 -10.83 -24.43 -7.88
C ARG A 570 -11.58 -25.65 -8.44
N GLY A 571 -11.07 -26.84 -8.18
CA GLY A 571 -11.70 -28.12 -8.51
C GLY A 571 -12.40 -28.74 -7.30
N ALA A 572 -12.97 -29.94 -7.51
CA ALA A 572 -13.61 -30.72 -6.46
C ALA A 572 -12.61 -31.42 -5.51
N GLU A 573 -11.33 -31.46 -5.89
CA GLU A 573 -10.28 -32.18 -5.17
C GLU A 573 -9.62 -31.28 -4.11
N LYS A 574 -9.18 -31.94 -3.03
CA LYS A 574 -8.44 -31.29 -1.95
C LYS A 574 -7.14 -30.69 -2.50
N SER A 575 -6.89 -29.44 -2.13
CA SER A 575 -5.73 -28.69 -2.62
C SER A 575 -4.79 -28.27 -1.48
N TYR A 576 -3.52 -28.11 -1.82
CA TYR A 576 -2.43 -27.90 -0.87
C TYR A 576 -1.59 -26.67 -1.27
N CYS A 577 -1.21 -25.89 -0.29
CA CYS A 577 -0.26 -24.80 -0.45
C CYS A 577 0.93 -25.00 0.50
N ILE A 578 2.11 -25.18 -0.05
CA ILE A 578 3.34 -25.46 0.71
C ILE A 578 4.25 -24.25 0.59
N LEU A 579 4.54 -23.62 1.72
CA LEU A 579 5.41 -22.44 1.82
C LEU A 579 6.77 -22.89 2.36
N VAL A 580 7.83 -22.73 1.56
CA VAL A 580 9.19 -23.04 2.00
C VAL A 580 9.90 -21.77 2.45
N SER A 581 10.43 -21.76 3.67
CA SER A 581 11.17 -20.61 4.22
C SER A 581 12.21 -21.04 5.25
N ASP A 582 13.47 -20.66 5.03
CA ASP A 582 14.58 -20.90 5.94
C ASP A 582 14.84 -19.72 6.90
N THR A 583 14.15 -18.62 6.71
CA THR A 583 14.37 -17.39 7.47
C THR A 583 13.78 -17.48 8.88
N LYS A 584 14.61 -17.15 9.89
CA LYS A 584 14.23 -17.19 11.32
C LYS A 584 13.79 -15.86 11.91
N THR A 585 13.62 -14.81 11.08
CA THR A 585 13.17 -13.50 11.55
C THR A 585 11.76 -13.54 12.13
N LYS A 586 11.46 -12.69 13.12
CA LYS A 586 10.12 -12.60 13.73
C LYS A 586 9.05 -12.28 12.69
N VAL A 587 9.35 -11.40 11.75
CA VAL A 587 8.42 -10.97 10.68
C VAL A 587 8.10 -12.13 9.74
N ALA A 588 9.11 -12.89 9.28
CA ALA A 588 8.89 -14.04 8.40
C ALA A 588 8.06 -15.14 9.11
N LYS A 589 8.37 -15.43 10.37
CA LYS A 589 7.57 -16.38 11.17
C LYS A 589 6.12 -15.97 11.32
N GLU A 590 5.88 -14.70 11.59
CA GLU A 590 4.50 -14.17 11.73
C GLU A 590 3.75 -14.22 10.40
N ARG A 591 4.42 -13.93 9.25
CA ARG A 591 3.83 -14.08 7.91
C ARG A 591 3.44 -15.53 7.63
N MET A 592 4.35 -16.49 7.87
CA MET A 592 4.05 -17.91 7.65
C MET A 592 2.91 -18.39 8.54
N LYS A 593 2.93 -18.02 9.82
CA LYS A 593 1.86 -18.30 10.77
C LYS A 593 0.51 -17.75 10.29
N THR A 594 0.48 -16.50 9.83
CA THR A 594 -0.74 -15.88 9.30
C THR A 594 -1.31 -16.67 8.14
N MET A 595 -0.47 -17.10 7.20
CA MET A 595 -0.89 -17.87 6.03
C MET A 595 -1.42 -19.26 6.37
N THR A 596 -0.89 -19.90 7.42
CA THR A 596 -1.34 -21.23 7.87
C THR A 596 -2.61 -21.18 8.73
N GLU A 597 -2.84 -20.09 9.47
CA GLU A 597 -3.97 -19.94 10.38
C GLU A 597 -5.24 -19.37 9.72
N SER A 598 -5.08 -18.56 8.66
CA SER A 598 -6.21 -17.88 8.02
C SER A 598 -6.30 -18.15 6.53
N GLU A 599 -7.54 -18.33 6.07
CA GLU A 599 -7.89 -18.37 4.65
C GLU A 599 -8.59 -17.09 4.20
N ASP A 600 -9.07 -16.28 5.14
CA ASP A 600 -9.74 -15.01 4.89
C ASP A 600 -8.72 -13.96 4.40
N GLY A 601 -8.88 -13.54 3.14
CA GLY A 601 -8.02 -12.55 2.52
C GLY A 601 -8.07 -11.18 3.19
N PHE A 602 -9.19 -10.79 3.82
CA PHE A 602 -9.30 -9.51 4.54
C PHE A 602 -8.48 -9.55 5.84
N VAL A 603 -8.53 -10.65 6.59
CA VAL A 603 -7.70 -10.88 7.79
C VAL A 603 -6.23 -10.89 7.43
N ILE A 604 -5.85 -11.57 6.34
CA ILE A 604 -4.47 -11.65 5.85
C ILE A 604 -3.97 -10.26 5.45
N SER A 605 -4.79 -9.49 4.75
CA SER A 605 -4.44 -8.14 4.31
C SER A 605 -4.29 -7.16 5.49
N GLU A 606 -5.14 -7.27 6.50
CA GLU A 606 -5.01 -6.46 7.73
C GLU A 606 -3.71 -6.78 8.48
N LYS A 607 -3.32 -8.05 8.55
CA LYS A 607 -2.04 -8.45 9.14
C LYS A 607 -0.85 -8.04 8.29
N ASP A 608 -0.94 -8.10 6.94
CA ASP A 608 0.13 -7.64 6.03
C ASP A 608 0.40 -6.14 6.25
N LEU A 609 -0.66 -5.35 6.37
CA LEU A 609 -0.58 -3.92 6.66
C LEU A 609 0.14 -3.65 7.98
N LYS A 610 -0.19 -4.41 9.04
CA LYS A 610 0.45 -4.28 10.36
C LYS A 610 1.93 -4.67 10.36
N LEU A 611 2.32 -5.67 9.56
CA LEU A 611 3.69 -6.20 9.51
C LEU A 611 4.64 -5.37 8.65
N ARG A 612 4.15 -4.78 7.56
CA ARG A 612 4.98 -3.98 6.64
C ARG A 612 5.07 -2.52 7.04
N GLY A 613 4.06 -2.03 7.74
CA GLY A 613 3.85 -0.59 7.90
C GLY A 613 3.32 0.08 6.61
N PRO A 614 2.80 1.31 6.72
CA PRO A 614 2.14 1.99 5.60
C PRO A 614 3.08 2.32 4.44
N GLY A 615 4.35 2.62 4.71
CA GLY A 615 5.31 3.07 3.70
C GLY A 615 5.64 2.02 2.64
N GLU A 616 5.74 0.74 3.00
CA GLU A 616 6.03 -0.35 2.06
C GLU A 616 4.77 -0.87 1.36
N PHE A 617 3.61 -0.78 2.02
CA PHE A 617 2.35 -1.25 1.45
C PHE A 617 1.91 -0.40 0.25
N PHE A 618 2.14 0.91 0.32
CA PHE A 618 1.70 1.85 -0.70
C PHE A 618 2.65 1.97 -1.89
N GLY A 619 3.88 1.42 -1.82
CA GLY A 619 4.89 1.59 -2.86
C GLY A 619 4.89 3.03 -3.35
N ILE A 620 5.40 3.92 -2.58
CA ILE A 620 5.31 5.40 -2.45
C ILE A 620 5.04 6.22 -3.75
N ARG A 621 4.97 5.62 -4.94
CA ARG A 621 4.83 6.34 -6.22
C ARG A 621 3.71 5.88 -7.16
N GLN A 622 2.92 4.88 -6.82
CA GLN A 622 2.00 4.28 -7.81
C GLN A 622 0.52 4.67 -7.68
N HIS A 623 0.07 5.33 -6.60
CA HIS A 623 -1.37 5.40 -6.31
C HIS A 623 -1.98 6.80 -6.17
N GLY A 624 -1.25 7.88 -6.49
CA GLY A 624 -1.85 9.24 -6.49
C GLY A 624 -2.29 9.77 -5.12
N LEU A 625 -2.03 9.06 -4.02
CA LEU A 625 -2.33 9.55 -2.67
C LEU A 625 -1.32 10.61 -2.24
N PRO A 626 -1.76 11.67 -1.56
CA PRO A 626 -0.84 12.61 -0.95
C PRO A 626 -0.01 11.90 0.13
N GLU A 627 1.28 12.24 0.21
CA GLU A 627 2.17 11.75 1.25
C GLU A 627 1.68 12.23 2.62
N LEU A 628 1.30 11.28 3.49
CA LEU A 628 0.88 11.58 4.85
C LEU A 628 2.10 11.96 5.69
N LYS A 629 2.05 13.11 6.36
CA LYS A 629 3.17 13.66 7.14
C LYS A 629 3.28 13.07 8.54
N ILE A 630 2.13 12.75 9.18
CA ILE A 630 2.08 12.29 10.58
C ILE A 630 1.16 11.09 10.79
N ALA A 631 0.09 10.96 10.00
CA ALA A 631 -0.87 9.88 10.15
C ALA A 631 -0.27 8.54 9.69
N ASP A 632 -0.46 7.52 10.51
CA ASP A 632 -0.14 6.12 10.21
C ASP A 632 -1.44 5.35 10.03
N LEU A 633 -1.77 5.00 8.79
CA LEU A 633 -3.04 4.34 8.46
C LEU A 633 -3.24 2.97 9.14
N CYS A 634 -2.15 2.37 9.67
CA CYS A 634 -2.24 1.13 10.43
C CYS A 634 -2.61 1.37 11.90
N ARG A 635 -2.03 2.41 12.49
CA ARG A 635 -2.17 2.71 13.92
C ARG A 635 -3.35 3.61 14.21
N ASP A 636 -3.67 4.50 13.26
CA ASP A 636 -4.62 5.58 13.45
C ASP A 636 -6.01 5.28 12.85
N LEU A 637 -6.35 3.99 12.61
CA LEU A 637 -7.66 3.56 12.11
C LEU A 637 -8.86 4.10 12.92
N PRO A 638 -8.82 4.17 14.26
CA PRO A 638 -9.92 4.78 15.02
C PRO A 638 -10.09 6.27 14.69
N ILE A 639 -8.98 7.01 14.62
CA ILE A 639 -8.99 8.45 14.28
C ILE A 639 -9.48 8.67 12.84
N LEU A 640 -9.12 7.77 11.92
CA LEU A 640 -9.61 7.82 10.55
C LEU A 640 -11.14 7.71 10.47
N LYS A 641 -11.75 6.77 11.21
CA LYS A 641 -13.21 6.62 11.27
C LYS A 641 -13.89 7.87 11.80
N GLU A 642 -13.32 8.47 12.85
CA GLU A 642 -13.80 9.73 13.40
C GLU A 642 -13.69 10.87 12.36
N ALA A 643 -12.55 10.97 11.68
CA ALA A 643 -12.32 11.97 10.64
C ALA A 643 -13.29 11.82 9.45
N GLN A 644 -13.62 10.58 9.05
CA GLN A 644 -14.62 10.28 8.02
C GLN A 644 -16.02 10.73 8.46
N ALA A 645 -16.44 10.39 9.67
CA ALA A 645 -17.74 10.81 10.21
C ALA A 645 -17.85 12.34 10.27
N ALA A 646 -16.80 12.98 10.75
CA ALA A 646 -16.70 14.43 10.84
C ALA A 646 -16.77 15.11 9.47
N ALA A 647 -16.07 14.59 8.45
CA ALA A 647 -16.10 15.12 7.08
C ALA A 647 -17.49 14.97 6.45
N ALA A 648 -18.14 13.81 6.63
CA ALA A 648 -19.49 13.58 6.16
C ALA A 648 -20.51 14.53 6.83
N GLU A 649 -20.38 14.75 8.13
CA GLU A 649 -21.25 15.66 8.87
C GLU A 649 -21.04 17.12 8.46
N LEU A 650 -19.79 17.55 8.30
CA LEU A 650 -19.47 18.90 7.82
C LEU A 650 -20.13 19.17 6.46
N LEU A 651 -19.93 18.28 5.49
CA LEU A 651 -20.46 18.46 4.14
C LEU A 651 -21.99 18.30 4.07
N ARG A 652 -22.59 17.57 5.02
CA ARG A 652 -24.05 17.55 5.17
C ARG A 652 -24.60 18.90 5.65
N LYS A 653 -23.88 19.61 6.54
CA LYS A 653 -24.26 20.91 7.09
C LYS A 653 -23.93 22.06 6.13
N ASP A 654 -22.81 21.97 5.44
CA ASP A 654 -22.28 23.01 4.54
C ASP A 654 -21.50 22.39 3.39
N ARG A 655 -22.24 21.96 2.37
CA ARG A 655 -21.71 21.18 1.24
C ARG A 655 -20.57 21.87 0.49
N HIS A 656 -20.65 23.19 0.36
CA HIS A 656 -19.69 24.00 -0.41
C HIS A 656 -18.76 24.83 0.48
N LEU A 657 -18.80 24.63 1.80
CA LEU A 657 -18.01 25.36 2.79
C LEU A 657 -18.15 26.87 2.62
N GLU A 658 -19.40 27.37 2.55
CA GLU A 658 -19.71 28.79 2.33
C GLU A 658 -19.85 29.58 3.63
N GLN A 659 -20.07 28.91 4.77
CA GLN A 659 -20.16 29.57 6.06
C GLN A 659 -18.83 30.20 6.45
N MET A 660 -18.87 31.37 7.12
CA MET A 660 -17.67 32.12 7.48
C MET A 660 -16.67 31.31 8.32
N GLU A 661 -17.17 30.49 9.23
CA GLU A 661 -16.33 29.63 10.08
C GLU A 661 -15.62 28.49 9.31
N HIS A 662 -16.07 28.16 8.09
CA HIS A 662 -15.49 27.12 7.24
C HIS A 662 -14.56 27.67 6.16
N GLN A 663 -14.44 28.99 5.98
CA GLN A 663 -13.60 29.59 4.95
C GLN A 663 -12.11 29.24 5.06
N PRO A 664 -11.49 29.22 6.27
CA PRO A 664 -10.11 28.80 6.41
C PRO A 664 -9.89 27.34 5.96
N LEU A 665 -10.86 26.48 6.29
CA LEU A 665 -10.87 25.08 5.92
C LEU A 665 -11.01 24.89 4.39
N LYS A 666 -11.90 25.68 3.75
CA LYS A 666 -12.10 25.68 2.29
C LYS A 666 -10.79 25.96 1.54
N ALA A 667 -10.07 27.00 1.97
CA ALA A 667 -8.78 27.35 1.35
C ALA A 667 -7.75 26.21 1.48
N ARG A 668 -7.73 25.54 2.61
CA ARG A 668 -6.81 24.42 2.87
C ARG A 668 -7.15 23.19 2.02
N ILE A 669 -8.42 22.84 1.89
CA ILE A 669 -8.91 21.73 1.07
C ILE A 669 -8.66 22.01 -0.41
N ALA A 670 -8.85 23.23 -0.90
CA ALA A 670 -8.53 23.60 -2.28
C ALA A 670 -7.07 23.29 -2.62
N GLY A 671 -6.14 23.51 -1.69
CA GLY A 671 -4.73 23.13 -1.85
C GLY A 671 -4.49 21.63 -1.99
N TYR A 672 -5.38 20.77 -1.49
CA TYR A 672 -5.34 19.32 -1.74
C TYR A 672 -5.91 18.95 -3.12
N LEU A 673 -6.87 19.72 -3.63
CA LEU A 673 -7.54 19.46 -4.91
C LEU A 673 -6.76 20.01 -6.12
N ASP A 674 -5.98 21.09 -5.95
CA ASP A 674 -5.22 21.78 -7.02
C ASP A 674 -4.01 21.01 -7.58
N GLY A 675 -4.16 19.72 -7.80
CA GLY A 675 -3.44 19.00 -8.85
C GLY A 675 -1.95 18.69 -8.64
N LYS A 676 -1.32 19.07 -7.54
CA LYS A 676 0.05 18.62 -7.22
C LYS A 676 0.13 17.51 -6.16
N ARG A 677 -0.97 17.23 -5.45
CA ARG A 677 -1.03 16.23 -4.36
C ARG A 677 -2.06 15.12 -4.57
N LEU A 678 -3.04 15.31 -5.44
CA LEU A 678 -4.01 14.28 -5.85
C LEU A 678 -3.91 14.14 -7.38
N GLU A 679 -2.82 13.57 -7.89
CA GLU A 679 -2.81 12.99 -9.23
C GLU A 679 -3.63 11.68 -9.18
N MET A 680 -4.95 11.86 -9.11
CA MET A 680 -5.90 10.75 -9.29
C MET A 680 -6.13 10.46 -10.75
#